data_d31fd8bb4c888ae3c589e483922e5fc3
#
_entry.id   d31fd8bb4c888ae3c589e483922e5fc3
#
_cell.length_a   1.000
_cell.length_b   1.000
_cell.length_c   1.000
_cell.angle_alpha   90.00
_cell.angle_beta   90.00
_cell.angle_gamma   90.00
#
_symmetry.space_group_name_H-M   'P 1'
#
loop_
_entity.id
_entity.type
_entity.pdbx_description
1 polymer ?
#
loop_
_entity_poly.entity_id
_entity_poly.type
_entity_poly.pdbx_seq_one_letter_code
_entity_poly.pdbx_strand_id
1 'polypeptide(L)'
;MSHRYTGLSAQQVEAQRQKYGANVITPPSPPRLMDKVSQATTCWLVKGMLIANIFLIVLILIIDIVITNMPYSVWYISLVFIVLLGLVFFITMINGRWNATKQRMEIDPLISILMIALAFSGIVAFYQSVFGGEEGIQPYLEPLGIALAILLATSITYVLERKNEKTFRALNVMNDEDLVKVIRDSHVTQVPRREIVVGDIILLEAGDEVPADAELLDSLDLVVNESSLTGEPECEKTVNLADRDLEAPFPSNYVMKSSIVLEGEGVARVFAVGNMTDAANTMKISSTVDETPLQQQLRKLAKTITRISYVVAGLIVVGRLTIYLVQGDMLLIATTGWVSLIKYLLDTIMIAVTLLVVTVPEGLPMAVTLCLAFSMRRLMKHNTLPRTMHACETMGATTIICTDKTGTLTQNQMRVHDALLVGDSDQDKRNENRLWQSIALNTTANLDIVDENNPQVIGNPTEGALLLWMYEQGHSYVQYRQEAKILQRLPFSTERKYMATIAQLPNGKRMLYVKGASYVLLQYSIMANDAQQQYLEQLNLFQEHAYRTLGFAYKEVEIDEKVWDEHGLIVNDLTMLGIVAIADPIRKDVSQAIRNCIRAGIEVMIITGDAPGTTKEIAKQLGLWQTSDDEEAVLVGWRMEYMTDEELKERLPKVKVVARARPSDKERIVGLLRQMGHVVAVTGDGTNDAPALNAANIGLSMGDGTAIAKEASDMIIMDNSFTTISNAVMWGRSLYKNIQRFILFQLTVNVVACLIVMIGAFTGTDSPLTVMQMLWVNLILDTFAALALSSLPPYTRTMQEKPRKVDEPILHGLEKRILAVGVVMSATLLCMWIVFQHTHITSLLHADWQWGKYNGLSPYEYGLFFTTFVMLQFWNLFNVRAFMTKRSAFYGLSMRRTPWFICIVLLIFIGQIMIVELPYVQTMFSIPQGGLLLADWLIIIAVTSLVLWAG
;
A
#
# COMPACT_ATOMS: atom_id res chain seq x y z
N MET A 1 28.39 11.72 29.28
CA MET A 1 28.49 12.78 28.24
C MET A 1 27.46 13.91 28.39
N SER A 2 26.22 13.68 28.83
CA SER A 2 25.14 14.69 28.86
C SER A 2 25.36 15.94 29.74
N HIS A 3 26.17 15.88 30.78
CA HIS A 3 26.35 17.00 31.74
C HIS A 3 27.28 18.15 31.26
N ARG A 4 27.86 18.06 30.08
CA ARG A 4 28.78 19.07 29.50
C ARG A 4 28.09 20.15 28.67
N TYR A 5 26.85 19.92 28.20
CA TYR A 5 26.19 20.78 27.24
C TYR A 5 24.89 21.36 27.80
N THR A 6 24.67 22.66 27.60
CA THR A 6 23.47 23.34 28.10
C THR A 6 22.28 23.29 27.12
N GLY A 7 22.55 23.13 25.79
CA GLY A 7 21.52 23.14 24.75
C GLY A 7 20.77 24.47 24.61
N LEU A 8 19.73 24.50 23.82
CA LEU A 8 18.90 25.68 23.58
C LEU A 8 17.82 25.82 24.65
N SER A 9 17.50 27.07 25.03
CA SER A 9 16.32 27.37 25.85
C SER A 9 15.01 27.34 25.00
N ALA A 10 13.85 27.20 25.64
CA ALA A 10 12.55 27.18 24.95
C ALA A 10 12.31 28.43 24.08
N GLN A 11 12.76 29.63 24.51
CA GLN A 11 12.67 30.86 23.70
C GLN A 11 13.59 30.82 22.47
N GLN A 12 14.79 30.27 22.61
CA GLN A 12 15.74 30.14 21.51
C GLN A 12 15.22 29.12 20.48
N VAL A 13 14.62 28.00 20.92
CA VAL A 13 14.00 27.01 20.03
C VAL A 13 12.92 27.65 19.16
N GLU A 14 12.04 28.46 19.76
CA GLU A 14 10.99 29.14 18.98
C GLU A 14 11.55 30.17 17.99
N ALA A 15 12.57 30.93 18.38
CA ALA A 15 13.26 31.86 17.51
C ALA A 15 13.96 31.16 16.32
N GLN A 16 14.59 30.00 16.55
CA GLN A 16 15.23 29.21 15.50
C GLN A 16 14.20 28.58 14.58
N ARG A 17 13.04 28.11 15.11
CA ARG A 17 11.94 27.58 14.32
C ARG A 17 11.34 28.62 13.37
N GLN A 18 11.19 29.88 13.84
CA GLN A 18 10.70 30.98 12.99
C GLN A 18 11.72 31.36 11.90
N LYS A 19 13.01 31.26 12.19
CA LYS A 19 14.08 31.63 11.25
C LYS A 19 14.36 30.57 10.17
N TYR A 20 14.41 29.30 10.55
CA TYR A 20 14.85 28.20 9.68
C TYR A 20 13.72 27.21 9.30
N GLY A 21 12.54 27.33 9.92
CA GLY A 21 11.42 26.43 9.70
C GLY A 21 11.47 25.15 10.54
N ALA A 22 10.55 24.24 10.27
CA ALA A 22 10.50 22.90 10.88
C ALA A 22 11.40 21.91 10.14
N ASN A 23 11.86 20.88 10.83
CA ASN A 23 12.67 19.83 10.22
C ASN A 23 11.83 18.84 9.37
N VAL A 24 11.16 19.38 8.35
CA VAL A 24 10.31 18.62 7.41
C VAL A 24 10.81 18.88 5.99
N ILE A 25 11.09 17.81 5.24
CA ILE A 25 11.39 17.92 3.83
C ILE A 25 10.08 18.09 3.08
N THR A 26 9.85 19.27 2.53
CA THR A 26 8.70 19.50 1.66
C THR A 26 9.03 19.06 0.24
N PRO A 27 8.27 18.09 -0.33
CA PRO A 27 8.47 17.74 -1.73
C PRO A 27 8.29 18.98 -2.61
N PRO A 28 8.99 19.08 -3.76
CA PRO A 28 8.93 20.23 -4.63
C PRO A 28 7.47 20.55 -4.93
N SER A 29 7.10 21.81 -4.75
CA SER A 29 5.74 22.26 -5.04
C SER A 29 5.43 21.94 -6.51
N PRO A 30 4.22 21.43 -6.82
CA PRO A 30 3.85 21.16 -8.20
C PRO A 30 4.06 22.45 -9.02
N PRO A 31 4.57 22.33 -10.25
CA PRO A 31 4.86 23.50 -11.09
C PRO A 31 3.64 24.39 -11.15
N ARG A 32 3.83 25.69 -10.97
CA ARG A 32 2.74 26.67 -11.03
C ARG A 32 2.06 26.60 -12.39
N LEU A 33 0.80 26.98 -12.44
CA LEU A 33 0.01 26.96 -13.69
C LEU A 33 0.76 27.69 -14.82
N MET A 34 1.43 28.78 -14.50
CA MET A 34 2.24 29.56 -15.46
C MET A 34 3.44 28.79 -16.00
N ASP A 35 4.09 27.99 -15.16
CA ASP A 35 5.23 27.17 -15.59
C ASP A 35 4.76 26.04 -16.52
N LYS A 36 3.62 25.41 -16.21
CA LYS A 36 2.97 24.43 -17.09
C LYS A 36 2.55 25.05 -18.44
N VAL A 37 1.99 26.25 -18.41
CA VAL A 37 1.63 27.00 -19.62
C VAL A 37 2.86 27.32 -20.44
N SER A 38 3.94 27.80 -19.81
CA SER A 38 5.21 28.09 -20.51
C SER A 38 5.81 26.82 -21.13
N GLN A 39 5.81 25.71 -20.42
CA GLN A 39 6.25 24.42 -20.96
C GLN A 39 5.35 23.91 -22.08
N ALA A 40 4.03 24.06 -21.96
CA ALA A 40 3.09 23.67 -23.00
C ALA A 40 3.29 24.47 -24.28
N THR A 41 3.52 25.77 -24.19
CA THR A 41 3.74 26.65 -25.37
C THR A 41 5.06 26.37 -26.09
N THR A 42 6.03 25.73 -25.48
CA THR A 42 7.28 25.30 -26.15
C THR A 42 7.10 24.03 -26.98
N CYS A 43 6.05 23.25 -26.74
CA CYS A 43 5.80 21.98 -27.41
C CYS A 43 5.41 22.19 -28.89
N TRP A 44 6.05 21.44 -29.80
CA TRP A 44 5.77 21.50 -31.25
C TRP A 44 4.31 21.19 -31.60
N LEU A 45 3.66 20.29 -30.87
CA LEU A 45 2.27 19.86 -31.05
C LEU A 45 1.30 21.01 -30.74
N VAL A 46 1.58 21.80 -29.70
CA VAL A 46 0.81 22.99 -29.33
C VAL A 46 0.92 24.06 -30.39
N LYS A 47 2.12 24.31 -30.90
CA LYS A 47 2.34 25.26 -32.00
C LYS A 47 1.63 24.80 -33.25
N GLY A 48 1.67 23.49 -33.59
CA GLY A 48 0.98 22.93 -34.74
C GLY A 48 -0.54 23.11 -34.69
N MET A 49 -1.14 22.87 -33.51
CA MET A 49 -2.59 23.02 -33.36
C MET A 49 -3.04 24.48 -33.23
N LEU A 50 -2.21 25.37 -32.67
CA LEU A 50 -2.46 26.81 -32.70
C LEU A 50 -2.49 27.33 -34.15
N ILE A 51 -1.53 26.85 -34.96
CA ILE A 51 -1.49 27.15 -36.39
C ILE A 51 -2.72 26.56 -37.11
N ALA A 52 -3.13 25.32 -36.78
CA ALA A 52 -4.32 24.68 -37.34
C ALA A 52 -5.60 25.45 -36.99
N ASN A 53 -5.75 25.94 -35.74
CA ASN A 53 -6.86 26.78 -35.31
C ASN A 53 -6.87 28.11 -36.07
N ILE A 54 -5.73 28.79 -36.20
CA ILE A 54 -5.61 30.03 -36.97
C ILE A 54 -5.97 29.73 -38.43
N PHE A 55 -5.48 28.64 -39.01
CA PHE A 55 -5.82 28.24 -40.39
C PHE A 55 -7.31 27.98 -40.55
N LEU A 56 -7.98 27.37 -39.57
CA LEU A 56 -9.44 27.11 -39.60
C LEU A 56 -10.24 28.43 -39.52
N ILE A 57 -9.81 29.37 -38.68
CA ILE A 57 -10.40 30.72 -38.61
C ILE A 57 -10.24 31.43 -39.96
N VAL A 58 -9.06 31.43 -40.57
CA VAL A 58 -8.79 32.03 -41.88
C VAL A 58 -9.61 31.36 -42.99
N LEU A 59 -9.74 30.01 -42.93
CA LEU A 59 -10.55 29.24 -43.87
C LEU A 59 -12.03 29.64 -43.79
N ILE A 60 -12.57 29.81 -42.59
CA ILE A 60 -13.95 30.29 -42.40
C ILE A 60 -14.13 31.70 -42.92
N LEU A 61 -13.18 32.59 -42.67
CA LEU A 61 -13.20 33.96 -43.22
C LEU A 61 -13.13 33.95 -44.76
N ILE A 62 -12.36 33.07 -45.37
CA ILE A 62 -12.29 32.92 -46.83
C ILE A 62 -13.61 32.39 -47.35
N ILE A 63 -14.23 31.42 -46.72
CA ILE A 63 -15.52 30.85 -47.11
C ILE A 63 -16.61 31.89 -46.98
N ASP A 64 -16.61 32.74 -45.93
CA ASP A 64 -17.53 33.84 -45.74
C ASP A 64 -17.43 34.90 -46.88
N ILE A 65 -16.20 35.19 -47.34
CA ILE A 65 -15.92 36.11 -48.45
C ILE A 65 -16.37 35.51 -49.80
N VAL A 66 -16.24 34.21 -49.98
CA VAL A 66 -16.54 33.49 -51.23
C VAL A 66 -18.05 33.18 -51.34
N ILE A 67 -18.68 32.84 -50.20
CA ILE A 67 -20.11 32.53 -50.10
C ILE A 67 -20.82 33.76 -49.53
N THR A 68 -21.11 34.77 -50.40
CA THR A 68 -21.64 36.10 -50.06
C THR A 68 -23.00 36.14 -49.34
N ASN A 69 -23.56 35.02 -48.83
CA ASN A 69 -24.86 34.94 -48.17
C ASN A 69 -24.90 33.97 -46.97
N MET A 70 -23.82 33.83 -46.22
CA MET A 70 -23.86 33.02 -44.98
C MET A 70 -24.73 33.70 -43.91
N PRO A 71 -25.71 33.02 -43.28
CA PRO A 71 -26.47 33.59 -42.17
C PRO A 71 -25.52 33.98 -41.01
N TYR A 72 -25.65 35.20 -40.47
CA TYR A 72 -24.83 35.68 -39.36
C TYR A 72 -24.82 34.72 -38.15
N SER A 73 -25.91 33.99 -37.92
CA SER A 73 -26.02 32.98 -36.88
C SER A 73 -25.00 31.82 -37.03
N VAL A 74 -24.80 31.33 -38.24
CA VAL A 74 -23.87 30.23 -38.54
C VAL A 74 -22.42 30.65 -38.32
N TRP A 75 -22.09 31.89 -38.72
CA TRP A 75 -20.77 32.47 -38.54
C TRP A 75 -20.40 32.61 -37.03
N TYR A 76 -21.33 33.18 -36.22
CA TYR A 76 -21.13 33.34 -34.79
C TYR A 76 -20.95 32.00 -34.08
N ILE A 77 -21.78 31.01 -34.37
CA ILE A 77 -21.75 29.70 -33.76
C ILE A 77 -20.42 28.98 -34.11
N SER A 78 -19.99 29.05 -35.37
CA SER A 78 -18.73 28.46 -35.83
C SER A 78 -17.52 29.10 -35.15
N LEU A 79 -17.51 30.41 -34.99
CA LEU A 79 -16.44 31.14 -34.30
C LEU A 79 -16.37 30.76 -32.81
N VAL A 80 -17.53 30.73 -32.14
CA VAL A 80 -17.61 30.30 -30.71
C VAL A 80 -17.12 28.87 -30.57
N PHE A 81 -17.46 27.98 -31.50
CA PHE A 81 -17.00 26.59 -31.48
C PHE A 81 -15.48 26.47 -31.61
N ILE A 82 -14.84 27.25 -32.52
CA ILE A 82 -13.39 27.24 -32.67
C ILE A 82 -12.67 27.74 -31.41
N VAL A 83 -13.22 28.81 -30.81
CA VAL A 83 -12.69 29.33 -29.52
C VAL A 83 -12.82 28.29 -28.45
N LEU A 84 -13.95 27.58 -28.37
CA LEU A 84 -14.14 26.47 -27.42
C LEU A 84 -13.19 25.31 -27.66
N LEU A 85 -12.97 24.94 -28.92
CA LEU A 85 -12.00 23.93 -29.33
C LEU A 85 -10.58 24.29 -28.86
N GLY A 86 -10.18 25.56 -29.07
CA GLY A 86 -8.90 26.08 -28.61
C GLY A 86 -8.78 26.05 -27.08
N LEU A 87 -9.85 26.39 -26.35
CA LEU A 87 -9.88 26.36 -24.89
C LEU A 87 -9.78 24.93 -24.35
N VAL A 88 -10.57 24.01 -24.89
CA VAL A 88 -10.51 22.56 -24.49
C VAL A 88 -9.12 22.02 -24.73
N PHE A 89 -8.54 22.32 -25.88
CA PHE A 89 -7.17 21.92 -26.21
C PHE A 89 -6.16 22.49 -25.21
N PHE A 90 -6.26 23.78 -24.88
CA PHE A 90 -5.37 24.43 -23.93
C PHE A 90 -5.46 23.81 -22.53
N ILE A 91 -6.68 23.54 -22.02
CA ILE A 91 -6.89 22.88 -20.73
C ILE A 91 -6.31 21.46 -20.72
N THR A 92 -6.49 20.74 -21.83
CA THR A 92 -5.97 19.38 -21.98
C THR A 92 -4.45 19.35 -21.94
N MET A 93 -3.79 20.33 -22.56
CA MET A 93 -2.32 20.46 -22.55
C MET A 93 -1.77 20.82 -21.18
N ILE A 94 -2.45 21.65 -20.42
CA ILE A 94 -2.05 21.99 -19.04
C ILE A 94 -2.03 20.75 -18.14
N ASN A 95 -2.93 19.78 -18.39
CA ASN A 95 -3.01 18.54 -17.63
C ASN A 95 -2.11 17.43 -18.18
N GLY A 96 -1.45 17.61 -19.32
CA GLY A 96 -0.47 16.66 -19.84
C GLY A 96 0.76 16.48 -18.93
N ARG A 97 1.36 15.30 -18.95
CA ARG A 97 2.59 15.01 -18.22
C ARG A 97 3.80 15.30 -19.09
N TRP A 98 4.73 16.12 -18.57
CA TRP A 98 6.00 16.34 -19.24
C TRP A 98 6.94 15.14 -19.06
N ASN A 99 7.31 14.49 -20.14
CA ASN A 99 8.32 13.45 -20.13
C ASN A 99 9.70 14.07 -20.43
N ALA A 100 10.50 14.22 -19.38
CA ALA A 100 11.82 14.86 -19.47
C ALA A 100 12.79 14.06 -20.35
N THR A 101 12.69 12.73 -20.38
CA THR A 101 13.56 11.85 -21.17
C THR A 101 13.29 11.98 -22.67
N LYS A 102 12.03 12.20 -23.06
CA LYS A 102 11.62 12.34 -24.47
C LYS A 102 11.45 13.80 -24.89
N GLN A 103 11.64 14.75 -24.01
CA GLN A 103 11.42 16.19 -24.21
C GLN A 103 10.07 16.51 -24.88
N ARG A 104 9.01 15.77 -24.56
CA ARG A 104 7.66 15.97 -25.09
C ARG A 104 6.60 15.81 -24.02
N MET A 105 5.46 16.49 -24.22
CA MET A 105 4.26 16.25 -23.42
C MET A 105 3.62 14.93 -23.83
N GLU A 106 3.40 14.04 -22.86
CA GLU A 106 2.59 12.85 -23.04
C GLU A 106 1.16 13.19 -22.63
N ILE A 107 0.27 13.21 -23.62
CA ILE A 107 -1.17 13.35 -23.43
C ILE A 107 -1.76 11.94 -23.35
N ASP A 108 -2.78 11.76 -22.54
CA ASP A 108 -3.51 10.50 -22.49
C ASP A 108 -4.00 10.14 -23.90
N PRO A 109 -3.76 8.91 -24.38
CA PRO A 109 -4.15 8.49 -25.73
C PRO A 109 -5.63 8.71 -26.03
N LEU A 110 -6.50 8.55 -25.01
CA LEU A 110 -7.92 8.78 -25.18
C LEU A 110 -8.25 10.26 -25.39
N ILE A 111 -7.71 11.14 -24.56
CA ILE A 111 -7.95 12.58 -24.73
C ILE A 111 -7.51 12.99 -26.13
N SER A 112 -6.46 12.39 -26.67
CA SER A 112 -6.03 12.59 -28.05
C SER A 112 -7.08 12.11 -29.06
N ILE A 113 -7.70 10.95 -28.84
CA ILE A 113 -8.78 10.41 -29.70
C ILE A 113 -10.03 11.28 -29.60
N LEU A 114 -10.43 11.70 -28.39
CA LEU A 114 -11.56 12.60 -28.18
C LEU A 114 -11.35 13.97 -28.82
N MET A 115 -10.12 14.48 -28.82
CA MET A 115 -9.76 15.71 -29.52
C MET A 115 -9.92 15.57 -31.05
N ILE A 116 -9.52 14.41 -31.58
CA ILE A 116 -9.73 14.07 -32.98
C ILE A 116 -11.25 13.97 -33.29
N ALA A 117 -11.99 13.28 -32.39
CA ALA A 117 -13.46 13.17 -32.49
C ALA A 117 -14.14 14.55 -32.51
N LEU A 118 -13.72 15.43 -31.59
CA LEU A 118 -14.24 16.79 -31.48
C LEU A 118 -13.96 17.60 -32.76
N ALA A 119 -12.77 17.46 -33.33
CA ALA A 119 -12.41 18.14 -34.56
C ALA A 119 -13.25 17.65 -35.75
N PHE A 120 -13.40 16.34 -35.92
CA PHE A 120 -14.22 15.76 -37.01
C PHE A 120 -15.71 16.05 -36.83
N SER A 121 -16.26 15.92 -35.62
CA SER A 121 -17.66 16.26 -35.31
C SER A 121 -17.94 17.75 -35.61
N GLY A 122 -16.96 18.63 -35.31
CA GLY A 122 -17.04 20.04 -35.64
C GLY A 122 -17.07 20.31 -37.17
N ILE A 123 -16.27 19.57 -37.93
CA ILE A 123 -16.27 19.67 -39.41
C ILE A 123 -17.61 19.19 -39.97
N VAL A 124 -18.16 18.08 -39.44
CA VAL A 124 -19.48 17.56 -39.85
C VAL A 124 -20.58 18.57 -39.52
N ALA A 125 -20.57 19.14 -38.32
CA ALA A 125 -21.51 20.17 -37.89
C ALA A 125 -21.47 21.43 -38.80
N PHE A 126 -20.26 21.86 -39.13
CA PHE A 126 -20.08 22.98 -40.08
C PHE A 126 -20.62 22.64 -41.47
N TYR A 127 -20.33 21.45 -41.99
CA TYR A 127 -20.85 20.98 -43.27
C TYR A 127 -22.39 20.94 -43.29
N GLN A 128 -23.02 20.39 -42.25
CA GLN A 128 -24.48 20.30 -42.11
C GLN A 128 -25.13 21.70 -42.03
N SER A 129 -24.49 22.63 -41.32
CA SER A 129 -24.98 24.02 -41.17
C SER A 129 -24.87 24.83 -42.47
N VAL A 130 -23.82 24.59 -43.28
CA VAL A 130 -23.58 25.38 -44.52
C VAL A 130 -24.25 24.76 -45.75
N PHE A 131 -24.17 23.45 -45.88
CA PHE A 131 -24.61 22.74 -47.10
C PHE A 131 -25.80 21.79 -46.85
N GLY A 132 -26.09 21.42 -45.59
CA GLY A 132 -27.18 20.51 -45.23
C GLY A 132 -28.53 21.19 -44.99
N GLY A 133 -28.60 22.49 -44.96
CA GLY A 133 -29.84 23.25 -44.74
C GLY A 133 -30.39 23.23 -43.31
N GLU A 134 -29.61 22.70 -42.33
CA GLU A 134 -29.98 22.73 -40.93
C GLU A 134 -29.56 24.08 -40.31
N GLU A 135 -30.54 24.90 -39.93
CA GLU A 135 -30.29 26.20 -39.32
C GLU A 135 -30.20 26.12 -37.79
N GLY A 136 -29.31 26.93 -37.20
CA GLY A 136 -29.24 27.13 -35.76
C GLY A 136 -28.16 26.31 -35.06
N ILE A 137 -28.38 26.01 -33.76
CA ILE A 137 -27.41 25.40 -32.85
C ILE A 137 -27.40 23.87 -32.89
N GLN A 138 -28.43 23.25 -33.54
CA GLN A 138 -28.63 21.79 -33.48
C GLN A 138 -27.42 20.98 -33.98
N PRO A 139 -26.78 21.28 -35.15
CA PRO A 139 -25.61 20.54 -35.63
C PRO A 139 -24.41 20.60 -34.66
N TYR A 140 -24.31 21.64 -33.84
CA TYR A 140 -23.20 21.88 -32.94
C TYR A 140 -23.40 21.28 -31.54
N LEU A 141 -24.60 20.72 -31.24
CA LEU A 141 -24.87 20.11 -29.93
C LEU A 141 -24.00 18.88 -29.65
N GLU A 142 -23.74 18.04 -30.64
CA GLU A 142 -22.88 16.86 -30.49
C GLU A 142 -21.41 17.25 -30.23
N PRO A 143 -20.77 18.13 -31.04
CA PRO A 143 -19.42 18.63 -30.72
C PRO A 143 -19.33 19.32 -29.36
N LEU A 144 -20.34 20.11 -28.98
CA LEU A 144 -20.39 20.76 -27.66
C LEU A 144 -20.40 19.72 -26.52
N GLY A 145 -21.18 18.66 -26.72
CA GLY A 145 -21.22 17.55 -25.77
C GLY A 145 -19.89 16.82 -25.62
N ILE A 146 -19.19 16.56 -26.73
CA ILE A 146 -17.85 15.97 -26.72
C ILE A 146 -16.87 16.90 -25.98
N ALA A 147 -16.92 18.21 -26.23
CA ALA A 147 -16.12 19.20 -25.54
C ALA A 147 -16.37 19.21 -24.02
N LEU A 148 -17.65 19.18 -23.62
CA LEU A 148 -18.03 19.10 -22.20
C LEU A 148 -17.56 17.80 -21.55
N ALA A 149 -17.64 16.68 -22.25
CA ALA A 149 -17.14 15.39 -21.76
C ALA A 149 -15.62 15.41 -21.55
N ILE A 150 -14.84 16.00 -22.46
CA ILE A 150 -13.38 16.17 -22.28
C ILE A 150 -13.09 17.03 -21.05
N LEU A 151 -13.81 18.12 -20.85
CA LEU A 151 -13.65 19.00 -19.69
C LEU A 151 -14.00 18.29 -18.38
N LEU A 152 -15.06 17.50 -18.37
CA LEU A 152 -15.45 16.68 -17.21
C LEU A 152 -14.39 15.62 -16.90
N ALA A 153 -13.92 14.89 -17.91
CA ALA A 153 -12.88 13.88 -17.76
C ALA A 153 -11.60 14.46 -17.14
N THR A 154 -11.11 15.53 -17.76
CA THR A 154 -9.88 16.21 -17.30
C THR A 154 -10.04 16.79 -15.90
N SER A 155 -11.21 17.31 -15.55
CA SER A 155 -11.51 17.85 -14.22
C SER A 155 -11.57 16.75 -13.17
N ILE A 156 -12.22 15.62 -13.44
CA ILE A 156 -12.32 14.48 -12.54
C ILE A 156 -10.91 13.91 -12.28
N THR A 157 -10.14 13.69 -13.34
CA THR A 157 -8.76 13.19 -13.23
C THR A 157 -7.90 14.12 -12.38
N TYR A 158 -7.97 15.43 -12.64
CA TYR A 158 -7.22 16.44 -11.87
C TYR A 158 -7.58 16.43 -10.37
N VAL A 159 -8.89 16.40 -10.05
CA VAL A 159 -9.36 16.39 -8.65
C VAL A 159 -8.91 15.11 -7.94
N LEU A 160 -9.00 13.97 -8.61
CA LEU A 160 -8.59 12.67 -8.05
C LEU A 160 -7.07 12.60 -7.85
N GLU A 161 -6.27 13.03 -8.83
CA GLU A 161 -4.80 13.09 -8.69
C GLU A 161 -4.39 13.99 -7.52
N ARG A 162 -4.97 15.18 -7.40
CA ARG A 162 -4.71 16.09 -6.29
C ARG A 162 -5.09 15.52 -4.93
N LYS A 163 -6.20 14.80 -4.86
CA LYS A 163 -6.64 14.16 -3.61
C LYS A 163 -5.72 13.00 -3.21
N ASN A 164 -5.29 12.22 -4.19
CA ASN A 164 -4.34 11.12 -3.98
C ASN A 164 -2.98 11.65 -3.52
N GLU A 165 -2.47 12.71 -4.15
CA GLU A 165 -1.22 13.37 -3.77
C GLU A 165 -1.27 13.91 -2.33
N LYS A 166 -2.39 14.55 -1.94
CA LYS A 166 -2.59 15.01 -0.55
C LYS A 166 -2.59 13.85 0.44
N THR A 167 -3.19 12.72 0.09
CA THR A 167 -3.21 11.54 0.96
C THR A 167 -1.80 10.97 1.13
N PHE A 168 -1.03 10.90 0.04
CA PHE A 168 0.36 10.45 0.07
C PHE A 168 1.29 11.38 0.87
N ARG A 169 1.10 12.70 0.74
CA ARG A 169 1.85 13.68 1.56
C ARG A 169 1.55 13.54 3.05
N ALA A 170 0.28 13.29 3.40
CA ALA A 170 -0.10 13.07 4.80
C ALA A 170 0.54 11.80 5.40
N LEU A 171 0.81 10.77 4.57
CA LEU A 171 1.54 9.57 4.99
C LEU A 171 3.01 9.86 5.32
N ASN A 172 3.69 10.64 4.49
CA ASN A 172 5.08 11.00 4.72
C ASN A 172 5.26 11.86 5.99
N VAL A 173 4.27 12.70 6.33
CA VAL A 173 4.30 13.50 7.57
C VAL A 173 4.19 12.63 8.83
N MET A 174 3.56 11.46 8.78
CA MET A 174 3.49 10.55 9.93
C MET A 174 4.84 9.88 10.26
N ASN A 175 5.76 9.76 9.30
CA ASN A 175 7.11 9.27 9.57
C ASN A 175 7.98 10.28 10.34
N ASP A 176 7.61 11.56 10.41
CA ASP A 176 8.33 12.61 11.12
C ASP A 176 7.95 12.72 12.62
N GLU A 177 7.14 11.81 13.14
CA GLU A 177 6.73 11.76 14.57
C GLU A 177 7.67 10.92 15.46
N ASP A 178 8.70 10.28 14.91
CA ASP A 178 9.70 9.56 15.69
C ASP A 178 10.39 10.50 16.70
N LEU A 179 10.54 9.99 17.94
CA LEU A 179 11.10 10.74 19.04
C LEU A 179 12.62 10.72 18.99
N VAL A 180 13.25 11.87 19.10
CA VAL A 180 14.70 12.08 19.10
C VAL A 180 15.15 12.63 20.46
N LYS A 181 16.25 12.08 20.98
CA LYS A 181 16.88 12.56 22.23
C LYS A 181 17.64 13.86 21.94
N VAL A 182 17.25 14.93 22.59
CA VAL A 182 17.91 16.24 22.49
C VAL A 182 18.26 16.79 23.87
N ILE A 183 19.32 17.60 23.93
CA ILE A 183 19.66 18.35 25.17
C ILE A 183 19.12 19.76 25.01
N ARG A 184 18.16 20.13 25.86
CA ARG A 184 17.60 21.48 25.99
C ARG A 184 17.56 21.89 27.46
N ASP A 185 17.85 23.12 27.77
CA ASP A 185 17.89 23.64 29.15
C ASP A 185 18.69 22.73 30.11
N SER A 186 19.81 22.16 29.65
CA SER A 186 20.70 21.23 30.40
C SER A 186 20.06 19.88 30.78
N HIS A 187 18.90 19.55 30.20
CA HIS A 187 18.21 18.28 30.42
C HIS A 187 18.06 17.52 29.12
N VAL A 188 18.17 16.18 29.16
CA VAL A 188 17.86 15.32 28.04
C VAL A 188 16.35 15.20 27.94
N THR A 189 15.80 15.60 26.82
CA THR A 189 14.36 15.51 26.50
C THR A 189 14.15 14.78 25.19
N GLN A 190 13.01 14.13 25.04
CA GLN A 190 12.62 13.53 23.76
C GLN A 190 11.66 14.46 23.04
N VAL A 191 11.96 14.78 21.79
CA VAL A 191 11.13 15.63 20.94
C VAL A 191 10.86 14.94 19.60
N PRO A 192 9.67 15.15 19.00
CA PRO A 192 9.40 14.68 17.65
C PRO A 192 10.45 15.18 16.66
N ARG A 193 10.89 14.34 15.72
CA ARG A 193 11.89 14.67 14.68
C ARG A 193 11.58 16.00 14.00
N ARG A 194 10.32 16.27 13.69
CA ARG A 194 9.86 17.54 13.05
C ARG A 194 10.12 18.80 13.88
N GLU A 195 10.31 18.64 15.21
CA GLU A 195 10.48 19.75 16.14
C GLU A 195 11.94 20.14 16.40
N ILE A 196 12.88 19.42 15.79
CA ILE A 196 14.30 19.74 15.83
C ILE A 196 14.55 21.02 15.08
N VAL A 197 15.37 21.90 15.67
CA VAL A 197 15.76 23.18 15.10
C VAL A 197 17.27 23.32 14.99
N VAL A 198 17.72 24.26 14.16
CA VAL A 198 19.15 24.58 14.04
C VAL A 198 19.68 25.06 15.40
N GLY A 199 20.78 24.43 15.84
CA GLY A 199 21.41 24.68 17.14
C GLY A 199 21.04 23.70 18.24
N ASP A 200 20.04 22.81 18.04
CA ASP A 200 19.78 21.72 18.95
C ASP A 200 20.99 20.77 19.08
N ILE A 201 21.17 20.22 20.27
CA ILE A 201 22.19 19.20 20.53
C ILE A 201 21.48 17.86 20.61
N ILE A 202 21.78 16.99 19.66
CA ILE A 202 21.21 15.64 19.54
C ILE A 202 22.16 14.61 20.14
N LEU A 203 21.58 13.57 20.74
CA LEU A 203 22.31 12.38 21.18
C LEU A 203 22.03 11.26 20.19
N LEU A 204 23.11 10.62 19.74
CA LEU A 204 23.10 9.55 18.75
C LEU A 204 23.62 8.27 19.41
N GLU A 205 22.89 7.18 19.29
CA GLU A 205 23.25 5.84 19.77
C GLU A 205 23.14 4.84 18.61
N ALA A 206 23.79 3.70 18.74
CA ALA A 206 23.70 2.64 17.72
C ALA A 206 22.26 2.24 17.44
N GLY A 207 21.86 2.27 16.17
CA GLY A 207 20.50 2.03 15.69
C GLY A 207 19.66 3.28 15.45
N ASP A 208 20.14 4.48 15.82
CA ASP A 208 19.45 5.73 15.56
C ASP A 208 19.68 6.21 14.12
N GLU A 209 18.65 6.80 13.52
CA GLU A 209 18.76 7.58 12.29
C GLU A 209 19.09 9.04 12.63
N VAL A 210 20.07 9.61 11.95
CA VAL A 210 20.45 11.03 12.10
C VAL A 210 19.29 11.92 11.61
N PRO A 211 18.65 12.71 12.50
CA PRO A 211 17.41 13.39 12.19
C PRO A 211 17.58 14.66 11.34
N ALA A 212 18.76 15.25 11.35
CA ALA A 212 19.12 16.50 10.68
C ALA A 212 20.64 16.56 10.46
N ASP A 213 21.12 17.40 9.54
CA ASP A 213 22.55 17.54 9.33
C ASP A 213 23.18 18.21 10.57
N ALA A 214 24.19 17.58 11.16
CA ALA A 214 24.76 17.99 12.42
C ALA A 214 26.29 17.85 12.43
N GLU A 215 26.94 18.72 13.23
CA GLU A 215 28.37 18.70 13.51
C GLU A 215 28.64 17.97 14.83
N LEU A 216 29.50 16.97 14.82
CA LEU A 216 29.89 16.25 16.03
C LEU A 216 30.62 17.15 17.01
N LEU A 217 30.18 17.13 18.26
CA LEU A 217 30.82 17.79 19.41
C LEU A 217 31.64 16.80 20.25
N ASP A 218 31.18 15.54 20.28
CA ASP A 218 31.85 14.44 20.98
C ASP A 218 31.47 13.12 20.29
N SER A 219 32.38 12.15 20.22
CA SER A 219 32.14 10.86 19.59
C SER A 219 32.98 9.77 20.27
N LEU A 220 32.39 8.58 20.43
CA LEU A 220 33.06 7.40 20.93
C LEU A 220 32.79 6.25 19.95
N ASP A 221 33.83 5.85 19.20
CA ASP A 221 33.80 4.77 18.22
C ASP A 221 32.55 4.83 17.27
N LEU A 222 32.23 6.05 16.80
CA LEU A 222 31.03 6.31 16.03
C LEU A 222 31.21 5.88 14.56
N VAL A 223 30.48 4.85 14.13
CA VAL A 223 30.41 4.40 12.74
C VAL A 223 29.01 4.65 12.20
N VAL A 224 28.90 5.27 11.03
CA VAL A 224 27.65 5.69 10.42
C VAL A 224 27.53 5.10 9.01
N ASN A 225 26.35 4.61 8.67
CA ASN A 225 26.03 4.19 7.30
C ASN A 225 25.51 5.40 6.50
N GLU A 226 26.29 5.82 5.50
CA GLU A 226 25.94 6.92 4.57
C GLU A 226 25.57 6.43 3.16
N SER A 227 25.29 5.14 2.99
CA SER A 227 25.03 4.54 1.68
C SER A 227 23.83 5.16 0.94
N SER A 228 22.87 5.71 1.67
CA SER A 228 21.72 6.44 1.09
C SER A 228 22.10 7.76 0.43
N LEU A 229 23.23 8.34 0.82
CA LEU A 229 23.74 9.64 0.33
C LEU A 229 24.96 9.48 -0.57
N THR A 230 25.93 8.67 -0.18
CA THR A 230 27.25 8.53 -0.83
C THR A 230 27.44 7.17 -1.50
N GLY A 231 26.68 6.16 -1.10
CA GLY A 231 26.89 4.77 -1.49
C GLY A 231 27.83 4.00 -0.56
N GLU A 232 28.42 4.64 0.46
CA GLU A 232 29.35 4.02 1.40
C GLU A 232 28.61 3.46 2.62
N PRO A 233 28.74 2.14 2.90
CA PRO A 233 27.96 1.49 3.96
C PRO A 233 28.53 1.70 5.36
N GLU A 234 29.82 2.05 5.49
CA GLU A 234 30.49 2.22 6.77
C GLU A 234 31.45 3.42 6.69
N CYS A 235 31.15 4.45 7.47
CA CYS A 235 31.96 5.67 7.57
C CYS A 235 32.30 5.92 9.05
N GLU A 236 33.57 5.89 9.41
CA GLU A 236 34.02 6.28 10.73
C GLU A 236 33.91 7.79 10.92
N LYS A 237 33.29 8.22 12.00
CA LYS A 237 33.11 9.63 12.34
C LYS A 237 33.87 10.02 13.59
N THR A 238 34.68 11.07 13.49
CA THR A 238 35.53 11.51 14.57
C THR A 238 35.55 13.02 14.71
N VAL A 239 35.69 13.50 15.95
CA VAL A 239 35.96 14.92 16.27
C VAL A 239 37.43 15.24 16.17
N ASN A 240 38.32 14.25 16.18
CA ASN A 240 39.77 14.40 16.20
C ASN A 240 40.29 14.86 14.82
N LEU A 241 40.92 16.00 14.81
CA LEU A 241 41.51 16.59 13.57
C LEU A 241 42.62 15.72 12.95
N ALA A 242 43.31 14.90 13.77
CA ALA A 242 44.39 14.03 13.32
C ALA A 242 43.91 12.79 12.54
N ASP A 243 42.69 12.35 12.83
CA ASP A 243 42.09 11.11 12.30
C ASP A 243 41.04 11.41 11.21
N ARG A 244 41.03 12.67 10.70
CA ARG A 244 40.08 13.07 9.66
C ARG A 244 40.41 12.42 8.32
N ASP A 245 39.47 11.77 7.71
CA ASP A 245 39.51 11.38 6.31
C ASP A 245 39.20 12.61 5.43
N LEU A 246 40.18 13.06 4.66
CA LEU A 246 40.06 14.20 3.74
C LEU A 246 39.52 13.80 2.37
N GLU A 247 39.48 12.50 2.05
CA GLU A 247 38.94 11.95 0.80
C GLU A 247 37.49 11.52 0.90
N ALA A 248 36.93 11.47 2.12
CA ALA A 248 35.53 11.13 2.34
C ALA A 248 34.58 12.16 1.68
N PRO A 249 33.45 11.72 1.10
CA PRO A 249 32.44 12.59 0.48
C PRO A 249 31.92 13.67 1.42
N PHE A 250 31.79 13.34 2.72
CA PHE A 250 31.47 14.30 3.78
C PHE A 250 32.55 14.31 4.86
N PRO A 251 32.84 15.47 5.46
CA PRO A 251 33.82 15.56 6.54
C PRO A 251 33.52 14.61 7.68
N SER A 252 34.56 13.97 8.25
CA SER A 252 34.42 12.97 9.30
C SER A 252 33.81 13.50 10.60
N ASN A 253 33.77 14.83 10.79
CA ASN A 253 33.13 15.47 11.94
C ASN A 253 31.66 15.88 11.67
N TYR A 254 31.09 15.52 10.52
CA TYR A 254 29.67 15.76 10.20
C TYR A 254 28.91 14.46 10.10
N VAL A 255 27.68 14.48 10.58
CA VAL A 255 26.69 13.43 10.40
C VAL A 255 25.53 14.02 9.63
N MET A 256 25.12 13.32 8.58
CA MET A 256 24.16 13.82 7.62
C MET A 256 22.78 13.22 7.87
N LYS A 257 21.72 13.99 7.61
CA LYS A 257 20.33 13.51 7.74
C LYS A 257 20.11 12.24 6.93
N SER A 258 19.38 11.28 7.50
CA SER A 258 19.06 9.96 6.95
C SER A 258 20.25 9.00 6.86
N SER A 259 21.40 9.33 7.47
CA SER A 259 22.42 8.35 7.79
C SER A 259 22.04 7.58 9.04
N ILE A 260 22.57 6.38 9.22
CA ILE A 260 22.19 5.48 10.31
C ILE A 260 23.43 5.17 11.13
N VAL A 261 23.33 5.31 12.45
CA VAL A 261 24.41 4.95 13.38
C VAL A 261 24.49 3.44 13.48
N LEU A 262 25.61 2.85 13.06
CA LEU A 262 25.85 1.40 13.13
C LEU A 262 26.42 1.01 14.48
N GLU A 263 27.47 1.71 14.93
CA GLU A 263 28.19 1.45 16.18
C GLU A 263 28.57 2.76 16.86
N GLY A 264 28.81 2.70 18.17
CA GLY A 264 29.28 3.82 18.98
C GLY A 264 28.20 4.79 19.43
N GLU A 265 28.65 5.92 19.98
CA GLU A 265 27.80 6.99 20.49
C GLU A 265 28.34 8.35 20.03
N GLY A 266 27.44 9.33 19.83
CA GLY A 266 27.82 10.67 19.43
C GLY A 266 26.93 11.77 20.03
N VAL A 267 27.54 12.93 20.25
CA VAL A 267 26.83 14.16 20.58
C VAL A 267 27.06 15.13 19.43
N ALA A 268 26.00 15.60 18.80
CA ALA A 268 26.11 16.46 17.62
C ALA A 268 25.22 17.70 17.74
N ARG A 269 25.65 18.82 17.13
CA ARG A 269 24.91 20.06 17.05
C ARG A 269 24.34 20.24 15.65
N VAL A 270 23.02 20.39 15.56
CA VAL A 270 22.30 20.57 14.30
C VAL A 270 22.66 21.89 13.63
N PHE A 271 23.06 21.88 12.36
CA PHE A 271 23.34 23.07 11.55
C PHE A 271 22.38 23.28 10.38
N ALA A 272 21.71 22.20 9.89
CA ALA A 272 20.71 22.31 8.83
C ALA A 272 19.51 21.42 9.10
N VAL A 273 18.31 21.91 8.78
CA VAL A 273 17.03 21.22 8.99
C VAL A 273 16.15 21.25 7.74
N GLY A 274 15.29 20.26 7.57
CA GLY A 274 14.27 20.20 6.53
C GLY A 274 14.86 20.33 5.10
N ASN A 275 14.37 21.31 4.35
CA ASN A 275 14.79 21.51 2.94
C ASN A 275 16.22 22.04 2.77
N MET A 276 16.89 22.40 3.86
CA MET A 276 18.28 22.87 3.85
C MET A 276 19.29 21.75 3.99
N THR A 277 18.85 20.52 4.26
CA THR A 277 19.71 19.33 4.39
C THR A 277 20.14 18.80 3.03
N ASP A 278 21.30 18.15 2.97
CA ASP A 278 21.81 17.53 1.74
C ASP A 278 20.93 16.38 1.24
N ALA A 279 20.30 15.63 2.17
CA ALA A 279 19.30 14.63 1.85
C ALA A 279 18.13 15.21 1.04
N ALA A 280 17.66 16.43 1.37
CA ALA A 280 16.59 17.09 0.63
C ALA A 280 17.00 17.47 -0.80
N ASN A 281 18.27 17.79 -1.03
CA ASN A 281 18.79 18.10 -2.35
C ASN A 281 18.88 16.84 -3.22
N THR A 282 19.29 15.72 -2.65
CA THR A 282 19.38 14.41 -3.34
C THR A 282 17.99 13.89 -3.71
N MET A 283 16.98 14.04 -2.84
CA MET A 283 15.59 13.65 -3.13
C MET A 283 14.95 14.44 -4.27
N LYS A 284 15.35 15.70 -4.51
CA LYS A 284 14.86 16.50 -5.64
C LYS A 284 15.24 15.91 -6.99
N ILE A 285 16.34 15.17 -7.05
CA ILE A 285 16.89 14.59 -8.30
C ILE A 285 16.22 13.23 -8.60
N SER A 286 15.76 12.49 -7.59
CA SER A 286 15.29 11.10 -7.70
C SER A 286 13.75 10.89 -7.70
N SER A 287 12.96 11.88 -8.06
CA SER A 287 11.48 11.80 -7.99
C SER A 287 10.81 11.00 -9.11
N THR A 288 11.35 9.86 -9.51
CA THR A 288 10.65 8.90 -10.37
C THR A 288 9.85 7.91 -9.49
N VAL A 289 8.54 8.07 -9.46
CA VAL A 289 7.65 7.08 -8.83
C VAL A 289 7.66 5.82 -9.68
N ASP A 290 8.22 4.74 -9.17
CA ASP A 290 8.22 3.43 -9.86
C ASP A 290 6.80 2.88 -9.98
N GLU A 291 6.47 2.40 -11.20
CA GLU A 291 5.17 1.77 -11.47
C GLU A 291 5.11 0.38 -10.83
N THR A 292 3.97 0.07 -10.19
CA THR A 292 3.75 -1.27 -9.62
C THR A 292 3.68 -2.35 -10.71
N PRO A 293 4.02 -3.62 -10.40
CA PRO A 293 3.90 -4.73 -11.35
C PRO A 293 2.50 -4.84 -11.98
N LEU A 294 1.47 -4.60 -11.18
CA LEU A 294 0.08 -4.57 -11.64
C LEU A 294 -0.17 -3.43 -12.64
N GLN A 295 0.33 -2.23 -12.35
CA GLN A 295 0.22 -1.09 -13.27
C GLN A 295 0.90 -1.38 -14.60
N GLN A 296 2.05 -2.06 -14.59
CA GLN A 296 2.75 -2.48 -15.80
C GLN A 296 1.96 -3.53 -16.60
N GLN A 297 1.36 -4.54 -15.92
CA GLN A 297 0.49 -5.53 -16.58
C GLN A 297 -0.74 -4.85 -17.22
N LEU A 298 -1.37 -3.92 -16.52
CA LEU A 298 -2.53 -3.20 -17.00
C LEU A 298 -2.20 -2.26 -18.16
N ARG A 299 -1.03 -1.63 -18.12
CA ARG A 299 -0.52 -0.82 -19.23
C ARG A 299 -0.28 -1.67 -20.48
N LYS A 300 0.26 -2.89 -20.33
CA LYS A 300 0.41 -3.85 -21.45
C LYS A 300 -0.95 -4.26 -21.99
N LEU A 301 -1.93 -4.55 -21.12
CA LEU A 301 -3.31 -4.88 -21.50
C LEU A 301 -3.96 -3.73 -22.27
N ALA A 302 -3.92 -2.50 -21.74
CA ALA A 302 -4.47 -1.32 -22.40
C ALA A 302 -3.85 -1.10 -23.79
N LYS A 303 -2.53 -1.21 -23.92
CA LYS A 303 -1.85 -1.11 -25.23
C LYS A 303 -2.30 -2.18 -26.22
N THR A 304 -2.56 -3.40 -25.74
CA THR A 304 -3.04 -4.50 -26.61
C THR A 304 -4.45 -4.24 -27.09
N ILE A 305 -5.35 -3.81 -26.19
CA ILE A 305 -6.73 -3.44 -26.53
C ILE A 305 -6.74 -2.30 -27.53
N THR A 306 -6.00 -1.22 -27.27
CA THR A 306 -5.89 -0.06 -28.17
C THR A 306 -5.38 -0.46 -29.57
N ARG A 307 -4.41 -1.38 -29.65
CA ARG A 307 -3.93 -1.89 -30.95
C ARG A 307 -5.00 -2.68 -31.71
N ILE A 308 -5.74 -3.55 -31.01
CA ILE A 308 -6.87 -4.28 -31.58
C ILE A 308 -7.93 -3.29 -32.09
N SER A 309 -8.24 -2.25 -31.31
CA SER A 309 -9.21 -1.22 -31.67
C SER A 309 -8.85 -0.46 -32.95
N TYR A 310 -7.58 -0.10 -33.12
CA TYR A 310 -7.13 0.53 -34.38
C TYR A 310 -7.28 -0.40 -35.58
N VAL A 311 -7.01 -1.70 -35.42
CA VAL A 311 -7.20 -2.68 -36.50
C VAL A 311 -8.68 -2.82 -36.87
N VAL A 312 -9.57 -2.92 -35.88
CA VAL A 312 -11.03 -3.02 -36.10
C VAL A 312 -11.57 -1.74 -36.72
N ALA A 313 -11.16 -0.54 -36.25
CA ALA A 313 -11.54 0.74 -36.85
C ALA A 313 -11.09 0.82 -38.31
N GLY A 314 -9.87 0.41 -38.64
CA GLY A 314 -9.37 0.30 -40.02
C GLY A 314 -10.20 -0.63 -40.87
N LEU A 315 -10.57 -1.83 -40.34
CA LEU A 315 -11.44 -2.78 -41.02
C LEU A 315 -12.84 -2.20 -41.32
N ILE A 316 -13.42 -1.40 -40.38
CA ILE A 316 -14.70 -0.71 -40.62
C ILE A 316 -14.58 0.27 -41.77
N VAL A 317 -13.53 1.10 -41.76
CA VAL A 317 -13.33 2.10 -42.82
C VAL A 317 -13.18 1.41 -44.18
N VAL A 318 -12.32 0.41 -44.28
CA VAL A 318 -12.10 -0.36 -45.52
C VAL A 318 -13.38 -1.08 -45.94
N GLY A 319 -14.05 -1.76 -45.00
CA GLY A 319 -15.26 -2.53 -45.27
C GLY A 319 -16.42 -1.63 -45.77
N ARG A 320 -16.68 -0.49 -45.14
CA ARG A 320 -17.72 0.45 -45.60
C ARG A 320 -17.39 1.06 -46.93
N LEU A 321 -16.16 1.47 -47.19
CA LEU A 321 -15.73 1.93 -48.50
C LEU A 321 -15.91 0.88 -49.57
N THR A 322 -15.61 -0.39 -49.28
CA THR A 322 -15.82 -1.51 -50.21
C THR A 322 -17.32 -1.70 -50.49
N ILE A 323 -18.17 -1.67 -49.46
CA ILE A 323 -19.62 -1.75 -49.62
C ILE A 323 -20.14 -0.62 -50.51
N TYR A 324 -19.69 0.59 -50.28
CA TYR A 324 -20.05 1.78 -51.09
C TYR A 324 -19.66 1.61 -52.57
N LEU A 325 -18.46 1.09 -52.84
CA LEU A 325 -17.98 0.83 -54.19
C LEU A 325 -18.71 -0.33 -54.90
N VAL A 326 -19.10 -1.38 -54.15
CA VAL A 326 -19.75 -2.59 -54.70
C VAL A 326 -21.25 -2.33 -54.97
N GLN A 327 -21.92 -1.51 -54.16
CA GLN A 327 -23.34 -1.23 -54.34
C GLN A 327 -23.65 -0.37 -55.59
N GLY A 328 -22.63 0.00 -56.33
CA GLY A 328 -22.80 0.65 -57.67
C GLY A 328 -23.05 2.15 -57.62
N ASP A 329 -22.86 2.79 -56.46
CA ASP A 329 -23.00 4.23 -56.28
C ASP A 329 -21.95 5.06 -57.02
N MET A 330 -21.06 4.43 -57.77
CA MET A 330 -20.17 5.10 -58.72
C MET A 330 -20.95 5.91 -59.78
N LEU A 331 -22.17 5.42 -60.17
CA LEU A 331 -23.03 6.18 -61.07
C LEU A 331 -23.65 7.39 -60.36
N LEU A 332 -23.89 7.29 -59.06
CA LEU A 332 -24.36 8.38 -58.21
C LEU A 332 -23.31 9.49 -58.05
N ILE A 333 -22.04 9.13 -57.99
CA ILE A 333 -20.91 10.09 -57.92
C ILE A 333 -20.89 10.95 -59.20
N ALA A 334 -21.18 10.36 -60.36
CA ALA A 334 -21.24 11.09 -61.61
C ALA A 334 -22.44 12.05 -61.70
N THR A 335 -23.52 11.77 -60.92
CA THR A 335 -24.77 12.58 -60.99
C THR A 335 -24.93 13.51 -59.81
N THR A 336 -24.45 13.16 -58.60
CA THR A 336 -24.61 13.96 -57.37
C THR A 336 -23.32 14.64 -56.91
N GLY A 337 -22.18 14.35 -57.56
CA GLY A 337 -20.90 15.01 -57.30
C GLY A 337 -20.15 14.48 -56.06
N TRP A 338 -18.97 15.04 -55.80
CA TRP A 338 -18.06 14.69 -54.72
C TRP A 338 -18.67 14.90 -53.34
N VAL A 339 -19.76 15.64 -53.21
CA VAL A 339 -20.40 15.98 -51.93
C VAL A 339 -20.96 14.78 -51.22
N SER A 340 -21.61 13.82 -51.95
CA SER A 340 -22.14 12.60 -51.37
C SER A 340 -21.03 11.63 -50.88
N LEU A 341 -19.93 11.55 -51.60
CA LEU A 341 -18.76 10.77 -51.20
C LEU A 341 -18.11 11.34 -49.94
N ILE A 342 -17.96 12.65 -49.87
CA ILE A 342 -17.40 13.32 -48.69
C ILE A 342 -18.27 13.08 -47.45
N LYS A 343 -19.61 13.20 -47.61
CA LYS A 343 -20.56 12.90 -46.52
C LYS A 343 -20.38 11.45 -46.01
N TYR A 344 -20.40 10.48 -46.94
CA TYR A 344 -20.24 9.04 -46.58
C TYR A 344 -18.90 8.74 -45.93
N LEU A 345 -17.82 9.40 -46.39
CA LEU A 345 -16.50 9.28 -45.79
C LEU A 345 -16.47 9.85 -44.36
N LEU A 346 -17.06 11.01 -44.15
CA LEU A 346 -17.17 11.66 -42.83
C LEU A 346 -17.97 10.79 -41.86
N ASP A 347 -19.12 10.25 -42.27
CA ASP A 347 -19.96 9.37 -41.47
C ASP A 347 -19.18 8.06 -41.11
N THR A 348 -18.43 7.52 -42.09
CA THR A 348 -17.58 6.32 -41.86
C THR A 348 -16.46 6.60 -40.85
N ILE A 349 -15.81 7.75 -40.93
CA ILE A 349 -14.79 8.17 -40.00
C ILE A 349 -15.38 8.36 -38.59
N MET A 350 -16.59 8.98 -38.51
CA MET A 350 -17.29 9.17 -37.23
C MET A 350 -17.59 7.82 -36.54
N ILE A 351 -18.05 6.81 -37.29
CA ILE A 351 -18.27 5.46 -36.75
C ILE A 351 -16.96 4.82 -36.27
N ALA A 352 -15.88 4.97 -37.05
CA ALA A 352 -14.58 4.45 -36.66
C ALA A 352 -14.04 5.15 -35.39
N VAL A 353 -14.22 6.47 -35.28
CA VAL A 353 -13.86 7.25 -34.07
C VAL A 353 -14.73 6.83 -32.88
N THR A 354 -16.04 6.67 -33.09
CA THR A 354 -16.94 6.16 -32.02
C THR A 354 -16.45 4.82 -31.47
N LEU A 355 -16.07 3.89 -32.35
CA LEU A 355 -15.50 2.61 -31.93
C LEU A 355 -14.21 2.79 -31.13
N LEU A 356 -13.31 3.68 -31.57
CA LEU A 356 -12.06 3.95 -30.84
C LEU A 356 -12.32 4.53 -29.45
N VAL A 357 -13.26 5.46 -29.32
CA VAL A 357 -13.67 6.04 -28.04
C VAL A 357 -14.22 4.98 -27.10
N VAL A 358 -15.01 4.03 -27.63
CA VAL A 358 -15.63 2.94 -26.85
C VAL A 358 -14.62 1.94 -26.33
N THR A 359 -13.65 1.60 -27.16
CA THR A 359 -12.76 0.46 -26.88
C THR A 359 -11.57 0.80 -26.00
N VAL A 360 -11.21 2.07 -25.83
CA VAL A 360 -10.09 2.48 -24.97
C VAL A 360 -10.51 2.47 -23.50
N PRO A 361 -9.90 1.62 -22.65
CA PRO A 361 -10.31 1.47 -21.25
C PRO A 361 -9.72 2.57 -20.37
N GLU A 362 -10.36 3.72 -20.27
CA GLU A 362 -9.89 4.87 -19.48
C GLU A 362 -9.99 4.68 -17.97
N GLY A 363 -11.06 4.04 -17.53
CA GLY A 363 -11.30 3.79 -16.13
C GLY A 363 -10.23 2.90 -15.48
N LEU A 364 -9.42 2.19 -16.30
CA LEU A 364 -8.49 1.18 -15.79
C LEU A 364 -7.34 1.75 -14.93
N PRO A 365 -6.55 2.73 -15.38
CA PRO A 365 -5.50 3.33 -14.55
C PRO A 365 -6.08 4.01 -13.31
N MET A 366 -7.24 4.67 -13.47
CA MET A 366 -7.92 5.35 -12.38
C MET A 366 -8.46 4.35 -11.33
N ALA A 367 -9.07 3.23 -11.76
CA ALA A 367 -9.55 2.19 -10.86
C ALA A 367 -8.44 1.63 -9.98
N VAL A 368 -7.24 1.37 -10.56
CA VAL A 368 -6.08 0.90 -9.82
C VAL A 368 -5.64 1.91 -8.77
N THR A 369 -5.49 3.17 -9.17
CA THR A 369 -5.08 4.24 -8.25
C THR A 369 -6.09 4.42 -7.11
N LEU A 370 -7.39 4.35 -7.41
CA LEU A 370 -8.45 4.40 -6.41
C LEU A 370 -8.42 3.18 -5.49
N CYS A 371 -8.26 1.97 -6.04
CA CYS A 371 -8.15 0.75 -5.26
C CYS A 371 -6.96 0.81 -4.29
N LEU A 372 -5.79 1.25 -4.76
CA LEU A 372 -4.60 1.44 -3.94
C LEU A 372 -4.85 2.47 -2.84
N ALA A 373 -5.40 3.64 -3.18
CA ALA A 373 -5.69 4.71 -2.22
C ALA A 373 -6.69 4.27 -1.13
N PHE A 374 -7.76 3.54 -1.51
CA PHE A 374 -8.72 2.99 -0.55
C PHE A 374 -8.09 1.91 0.34
N SER A 375 -7.26 1.04 -0.24
CA SER A 375 -6.58 -0.01 0.52
C SER A 375 -5.58 0.56 1.50
N MET A 376 -4.74 1.52 1.08
CA MET A 376 -3.82 2.24 1.98
C MET A 376 -4.55 2.89 3.15
N ARG A 377 -5.61 3.66 2.88
CA ARG A 377 -6.41 4.31 3.92
C ARG A 377 -7.03 3.31 4.91
N ARG A 378 -7.40 2.13 4.45
CA ARG A 378 -7.95 1.07 5.30
C ARG A 378 -6.87 0.36 6.11
N LEU A 379 -5.72 0.08 5.51
CA LEU A 379 -4.57 -0.48 6.21
C LEU A 379 -4.14 0.43 7.37
N MET A 380 -4.05 1.75 7.12
CA MET A 380 -3.75 2.74 8.17
C MET A 380 -4.77 2.71 9.32
N LYS A 381 -6.06 2.57 9.03
CA LYS A 381 -7.09 2.42 10.06
C LYS A 381 -6.97 1.12 10.87
N HIS A 382 -6.21 0.16 10.37
CA HIS A 382 -5.95 -1.14 10.99
C HIS A 382 -4.47 -1.27 11.40
N ASN A 383 -3.87 -0.18 11.84
CA ASN A 383 -2.52 -0.12 12.42
C ASN A 383 -1.40 -0.60 11.47
N THR A 384 -1.60 -0.50 10.17
CA THR A 384 -0.56 -0.80 9.18
C THR A 384 -0.25 0.47 8.40
N LEU A 385 1.00 0.91 8.41
CA LEU A 385 1.47 2.07 7.68
C LEU A 385 2.28 1.63 6.45
N PRO A 386 1.71 1.63 5.23
CA PRO A 386 2.46 1.34 4.01
C PRO A 386 3.39 2.51 3.67
N ARG A 387 4.65 2.24 3.41
CA ARG A 387 5.63 3.23 2.93
C ARG A 387 5.66 3.31 1.40
N THR A 388 5.38 2.19 0.75
CA THR A 388 5.35 2.09 -0.72
C THR A 388 3.95 1.68 -1.22
N MET A 389 3.54 2.17 -2.39
CA MET A 389 2.22 1.83 -2.95
C MET A 389 2.12 0.35 -3.36
N HIS A 390 3.21 -0.22 -3.87
CA HIS A 390 3.23 -1.60 -4.34
C HIS A 390 3.19 -2.62 -3.21
N ALA A 391 3.60 -2.24 -1.99
CA ALA A 391 3.54 -3.12 -0.85
C ALA A 391 2.14 -3.68 -0.58
N CYS A 392 1.09 -2.85 -0.76
CA CYS A 392 -0.30 -3.30 -0.59
C CYS A 392 -0.70 -4.40 -1.58
N GLU A 393 -0.19 -4.32 -2.82
CA GLU A 393 -0.44 -5.32 -3.86
C GLU A 393 0.32 -6.61 -3.60
N THR A 394 1.62 -6.49 -3.36
CA THR A 394 2.52 -7.61 -3.17
C THR A 394 2.15 -8.41 -1.92
N MET A 395 1.71 -7.73 -0.86
CA MET A 395 1.20 -8.38 0.36
C MET A 395 0.05 -9.35 0.08
N GLY A 396 -0.81 -9.04 -0.88
CA GLY A 396 -1.89 -9.95 -1.32
C GLY A 396 -1.40 -11.20 -2.04
N ALA A 397 -0.22 -11.17 -2.61
CA ALA A 397 0.40 -12.29 -3.33
C ALA A 397 1.35 -13.13 -2.46
N THR A 398 1.57 -12.75 -1.20
CA THR A 398 2.51 -13.43 -0.28
C THR A 398 2.22 -14.93 -0.19
N THR A 399 3.26 -15.73 -0.40
CA THR A 399 3.21 -17.20 -0.32
C THR A 399 3.89 -17.72 0.93
N ILE A 400 4.89 -17.00 1.45
CA ILE A 400 5.62 -17.35 2.66
C ILE A 400 5.88 -16.10 3.50
N ILE A 401 5.74 -16.23 4.83
CA ILE A 401 6.10 -15.21 5.81
C ILE A 401 7.27 -15.73 6.63
N CYS A 402 8.44 -15.11 6.50
CA CYS A 402 9.59 -15.34 7.34
C CYS A 402 9.50 -14.36 8.53
N THR A 403 9.34 -14.88 9.73
CA THR A 403 9.12 -14.06 10.92
C THR A 403 10.25 -14.22 11.93
N ASP A 404 10.73 -13.11 12.48
CA ASP A 404 11.56 -13.20 13.68
C ASP A 404 10.70 -13.61 14.88
N LYS A 405 11.34 -14.14 15.90
CA LYS A 405 10.69 -14.55 17.14
C LYS A 405 10.42 -13.34 18.05
N THR A 406 11.53 -12.64 18.39
CA THR A 406 11.53 -11.59 19.41
C THR A 406 10.78 -10.35 18.92
N GLY A 407 9.97 -9.74 19.79
CA GLY A 407 9.20 -8.53 19.43
C GLY A 407 8.01 -8.75 18.48
N THR A 408 8.09 -9.78 17.63
CA THR A 408 7.02 -10.11 16.64
C THR A 408 6.07 -11.20 17.16
N LEU A 409 6.58 -12.38 17.46
CA LEU A 409 5.77 -13.50 17.99
C LEU A 409 5.60 -13.41 19.50
N THR A 410 6.57 -12.82 20.16
CA THR A 410 6.63 -12.63 21.59
C THR A 410 6.47 -11.14 21.97
N GLN A 411 6.27 -10.89 23.27
CA GLN A 411 6.01 -9.53 23.76
C GLN A 411 7.26 -8.65 23.88
N ASN A 412 8.46 -9.22 23.69
CA ASN A 412 9.76 -8.59 23.96
C ASN A 412 9.88 -8.10 25.42
N GLN A 413 9.20 -8.78 26.34
CA GLN A 413 9.23 -8.50 27.76
C GLN A 413 9.50 -9.82 28.51
N MET A 414 10.65 -9.89 29.15
CA MET A 414 10.94 -11.04 30.03
C MET A 414 9.98 -11.03 31.22
N ARG A 415 9.35 -12.17 31.48
CA ARG A 415 8.49 -12.38 32.66
C ARG A 415 8.81 -13.68 33.32
N VAL A 416 8.60 -13.76 34.65
CA VAL A 416 8.66 -15.01 35.40
C VAL A 416 7.45 -15.85 35.00
N HIS A 417 7.70 -17.06 34.52
CA HIS A 417 6.68 -18.02 34.11
C HIS A 417 6.30 -18.93 35.29
N ASP A 418 7.30 -19.44 36.01
CA ASP A 418 7.12 -20.38 37.13
C ASP A 418 8.31 -20.29 38.06
N ALA A 419 8.14 -20.72 39.30
CA ALA A 419 9.18 -20.77 40.29
C ALA A 419 9.02 -21.98 41.21
N LEU A 420 10.13 -22.71 41.48
CA LEU A 420 10.19 -23.77 42.48
C LEU A 420 10.97 -23.26 43.67
N LEU A 421 10.35 -23.22 44.86
CA LEU A 421 11.03 -23.00 46.15
C LEU A 421 11.45 -24.31 46.74
N VAL A 422 12.63 -24.31 47.40
CA VAL A 422 13.18 -25.48 48.05
C VAL A 422 12.94 -25.36 49.55
N GLY A 423 12.19 -26.34 50.16
CA GLY A 423 11.95 -26.40 51.59
C GLY A 423 10.69 -27.15 52.03
N ASP A 424 10.52 -27.47 53.32
CA ASP A 424 9.31 -28.01 53.92
C ASP A 424 8.35 -26.89 54.34
N SER A 425 7.08 -27.20 54.54
CA SER A 425 5.93 -26.22 54.62
C SER A 425 6.09 -25.06 55.64
N ASP A 426 6.82 -25.22 56.74
CA ASP A 426 7.12 -24.12 57.67
C ASP A 426 8.37 -23.32 57.29
N GLN A 427 9.25 -23.88 56.47
CA GLN A 427 10.46 -23.28 55.94
C GLN A 427 10.16 -22.46 54.66
N ASP A 428 9.07 -22.81 53.96
CA ASP A 428 8.65 -22.15 52.70
C ASP A 428 8.43 -20.64 52.88
N LYS A 429 7.71 -20.21 53.90
CA LYS A 429 7.49 -18.78 54.17
C LYS A 429 8.78 -18.00 54.49
N ARG A 430 9.73 -18.60 55.13
CA ARG A 430 11.02 -17.99 55.40
C ARG A 430 11.89 -17.93 54.15
N ASN A 431 11.87 -18.97 53.35
CA ASN A 431 12.61 -19.07 52.11
C ASN A 431 12.01 -18.10 51.07
N GLU A 432 10.69 -17.98 51.02
CA GLU A 432 10.01 -16.99 50.19
C GLU A 432 10.45 -15.56 50.54
N ASN A 433 10.44 -15.14 51.80
CA ASN A 433 10.90 -13.82 52.19
C ASN A 433 12.39 -13.59 51.86
N ARG A 434 13.25 -14.64 52.02
CA ARG A 434 14.64 -14.58 51.59
C ARG A 434 14.83 -14.50 50.09
N LEU A 435 13.94 -15.13 49.32
CA LEU A 435 13.93 -14.99 47.87
C LEU A 435 13.64 -13.53 47.48
N TRP A 436 12.60 -12.90 48.07
CA TRP A 436 12.30 -11.49 47.82
C TRP A 436 13.45 -10.56 48.21
N GLN A 437 14.11 -10.82 49.33
CA GLN A 437 15.34 -10.13 49.74
C GLN A 437 16.46 -10.31 48.70
N SER A 438 16.67 -11.53 48.23
CA SER A 438 17.67 -11.85 47.21
C SER A 438 17.39 -11.13 45.89
N ILE A 439 16.13 -11.13 45.44
CA ILE A 439 15.72 -10.43 44.23
C ILE A 439 15.93 -8.92 44.38
N ALA A 440 15.48 -8.31 45.47
CA ALA A 440 15.57 -6.87 45.69
C ALA A 440 16.99 -6.33 45.85
N LEU A 441 17.85 -7.06 46.63
CA LEU A 441 19.17 -6.61 47.00
C LEU A 441 20.25 -7.00 46.00
N ASN A 442 20.09 -8.16 45.34
CA ASN A 442 21.06 -8.71 44.40
C ASN A 442 20.64 -8.46 42.96
N THR A 443 20.33 -7.20 42.63
CA THR A 443 19.95 -6.74 41.27
C THR A 443 20.43 -5.32 41.00
N THR A 444 20.69 -5.01 39.73
CA THR A 444 21.04 -3.67 39.24
C THR A 444 19.87 -2.97 38.52
N ALA A 445 18.84 -3.70 38.13
CA ALA A 445 17.66 -3.16 37.49
C ALA A 445 16.78 -2.33 38.45
N ASN A 446 15.92 -1.51 37.86
CA ASN A 446 14.90 -0.71 38.54
C ASN A 446 13.58 -0.80 37.78
N LEU A 447 12.46 -0.37 38.42
CA LEU A 447 11.18 -0.22 37.78
C LEU A 447 10.81 1.27 37.72
N ASP A 448 10.35 1.72 36.56
CA ASP A 448 9.67 2.96 36.43
C ASP A 448 8.15 2.72 36.56
N ILE A 449 7.53 3.28 37.59
CA ILE A 449 6.12 3.06 37.96
C ILE A 449 5.35 4.38 37.75
N VAL A 450 5.51 4.98 36.57
CA VAL A 450 4.68 6.13 36.20
C VAL A 450 3.23 5.69 35.93
N ASP A 451 3.03 4.51 35.37
CA ASP A 451 1.73 3.85 35.22
C ASP A 451 1.71 2.59 36.11
N GLU A 452 0.87 2.62 37.15
CA GLU A 452 0.71 1.49 38.09
C GLU A 452 0.28 0.19 37.41
N ASN A 453 -0.43 0.27 36.27
CA ASN A 453 -0.89 -0.88 35.53
C ASN A 453 0.16 -1.43 34.54
N ASN A 454 1.19 -0.67 34.22
CA ASN A 454 2.20 -1.06 33.25
C ASN A 454 3.60 -0.53 33.62
N PRO A 455 4.19 -1.03 34.74
CA PRO A 455 5.52 -0.62 35.16
C PRO A 455 6.57 -1.03 34.12
N GLN A 456 7.50 -0.11 33.80
CA GLN A 456 8.55 -0.31 32.82
C GLN A 456 9.87 -0.74 33.52
N VAL A 457 10.59 -1.65 32.87
CA VAL A 457 11.90 -2.11 33.37
C VAL A 457 12.99 -1.16 32.91
N ILE A 458 13.83 -0.70 33.84
CA ILE A 458 15.05 0.06 33.57
C ILE A 458 16.25 -0.82 33.92
N GLY A 459 17.10 -1.13 32.94
CA GLY A 459 18.28 -1.97 33.11
C GLY A 459 18.13 -3.37 32.56
N ASN A 460 18.81 -4.36 33.10
CA ASN A 460 18.83 -5.73 32.59
C ASN A 460 17.42 -6.37 32.53
N PRO A 461 16.92 -6.83 31.37
CA PRO A 461 15.57 -7.38 31.24
C PRO A 461 15.30 -8.62 32.09
N THR A 462 16.31 -9.48 32.30
CA THR A 462 16.18 -10.69 33.14
C THR A 462 16.01 -10.32 34.61
N GLU A 463 16.75 -9.32 35.06
CA GLU A 463 16.64 -8.80 36.43
C GLU A 463 15.32 -8.04 36.61
N GLY A 464 14.93 -7.26 35.60
CA GLY A 464 13.66 -6.55 35.56
C GLY A 464 12.46 -7.47 35.67
N ALA A 465 12.50 -8.63 35.02
CA ALA A 465 11.44 -9.66 35.10
C ALA A 465 11.20 -10.13 36.55
N LEU A 466 12.28 -10.26 37.33
CA LEU A 466 12.18 -10.62 38.75
C LEU A 466 11.55 -9.52 39.57
N LEU A 467 11.92 -8.24 39.32
CA LEU A 467 11.34 -7.09 40.02
C LEU A 467 9.87 -6.90 39.65
N LEU A 468 9.47 -7.13 38.37
CA LEU A 468 8.09 -7.11 37.94
C LEU A 468 7.27 -8.18 38.64
N TRP A 469 7.81 -9.41 38.70
CA TRP A 469 7.17 -10.51 39.43
C TRP A 469 6.97 -10.18 40.90
N MET A 470 8.01 -9.60 41.56
CA MET A 470 7.95 -9.14 42.94
C MET A 470 6.86 -8.09 43.15
N TYR A 471 6.75 -7.12 42.20
CA TYR A 471 5.71 -6.09 42.22
C TYR A 471 4.29 -6.68 42.04
N GLU A 472 4.12 -7.63 41.10
CA GLU A 472 2.85 -8.33 40.85
C GLU A 472 2.38 -9.15 42.08
N GLN A 473 3.34 -9.67 42.89
CA GLN A 473 3.06 -10.37 44.16
C GLN A 473 2.80 -9.39 45.33
N GLY A 474 2.83 -8.08 45.09
CA GLY A 474 2.54 -7.06 46.08
C GLY A 474 3.73 -6.70 47.01
N HIS A 475 4.96 -7.06 46.62
CA HIS A 475 6.16 -6.75 47.36
C HIS A 475 6.91 -5.56 46.74
N SER A 476 7.24 -4.55 47.59
CA SER A 476 8.04 -3.40 47.19
C SER A 476 9.53 -3.64 47.27
N TYR A 477 10.24 -3.75 46.17
CA TYR A 477 11.70 -3.91 46.19
C TYR A 477 12.42 -2.71 46.77
N VAL A 478 11.81 -1.51 46.69
CA VAL A 478 12.35 -0.26 47.23
C VAL A 478 12.42 -0.34 48.77
N GLN A 479 11.38 -0.91 49.41
CA GLN A 479 11.35 -1.10 50.86
C GLN A 479 12.51 -2.00 51.32
N TYR A 480 12.69 -3.15 50.67
CA TYR A 480 13.81 -4.06 51.00
C TYR A 480 15.19 -3.41 50.85
N ARG A 481 15.35 -2.55 49.80
CA ARG A 481 16.59 -1.79 49.59
C ARG A 481 16.81 -0.68 50.62
N GLN A 482 15.78 -0.11 51.17
CA GLN A 482 15.86 0.92 52.25
C GLN A 482 16.15 0.30 53.60
N GLU A 483 15.57 -0.88 53.87
CA GLU A 483 15.72 -1.56 55.14
C GLU A 483 17.10 -2.23 55.29
N ALA A 484 17.75 -2.66 54.20
CA ALA A 484 19.03 -3.37 54.22
C ALA A 484 20.18 -2.53 53.67
N LYS A 485 21.35 -2.66 54.22
CA LYS A 485 22.57 -1.98 53.77
C LYS A 485 23.43 -2.95 52.95
N ILE A 486 23.63 -2.67 51.66
CA ILE A 486 24.55 -3.44 50.82
C ILE A 486 25.98 -3.10 51.22
N LEU A 487 26.75 -4.11 51.58
CA LEU A 487 28.12 -4.00 52.01
C LEU A 487 29.11 -4.21 50.89
N GLN A 488 28.94 -5.30 50.11
CA GLN A 488 29.80 -5.65 48.99
C GLN A 488 28.96 -6.31 47.90
N ARG A 489 29.40 -6.15 46.66
CA ARG A 489 28.78 -6.79 45.50
C ARG A 489 29.83 -7.36 44.55
N LEU A 490 29.63 -8.60 44.13
CA LEU A 490 30.37 -9.26 43.06
C LEU A 490 29.49 -9.20 41.80
N PRO A 491 29.86 -8.42 40.77
CA PRO A 491 29.06 -8.26 39.55
C PRO A 491 28.95 -9.58 38.78
N PHE A 492 27.94 -9.70 37.91
CA PHE A 492 27.80 -10.82 36.99
C PHE A 492 28.98 -10.87 36.01
N SER A 493 29.47 -12.09 35.75
CA SER A 493 30.44 -12.36 34.69
C SER A 493 29.99 -13.56 33.86
N THR A 494 30.20 -13.49 32.55
CA THR A 494 29.90 -14.57 31.62
C THR A 494 30.71 -15.84 31.87
N GLU A 495 31.90 -15.70 32.48
CA GLU A 495 32.75 -16.82 32.87
C GLU A 495 32.20 -17.50 34.13
N ARG A 496 31.91 -16.74 35.18
CA ARG A 496 31.37 -17.24 36.46
C ARG A 496 29.91 -17.64 36.40
N LYS A 497 29.11 -16.98 35.53
CA LYS A 497 27.67 -17.19 35.34
C LYS A 497 26.80 -16.94 36.57
N TYR A 498 27.30 -16.20 37.56
CA TYR A 498 26.54 -15.75 38.73
C TYR A 498 26.96 -14.35 39.19
N MET A 499 26.12 -13.74 40.01
CA MET A 499 26.43 -12.53 40.78
C MET A 499 26.09 -12.76 42.24
N ALA A 500 26.79 -12.05 43.13
CA ALA A 500 26.62 -12.17 44.56
C ALA A 500 26.60 -10.80 45.27
N THR A 501 25.85 -10.69 46.37
CA THR A 501 25.74 -9.46 47.13
C THR A 501 25.74 -9.81 48.64
N ILE A 502 26.58 -9.13 49.43
CA ILE A 502 26.53 -9.18 50.88
C ILE A 502 25.71 -7.97 51.35
N ALA A 503 24.65 -8.24 52.09
CA ALA A 503 23.80 -7.22 52.67
C ALA A 503 23.65 -7.43 54.18
N GLN A 504 23.63 -6.30 54.91
CA GLN A 504 23.31 -6.27 56.32
C GLN A 504 21.82 -5.99 56.50
N LEU A 505 21.12 -6.92 57.11
CA LEU A 505 19.69 -6.80 57.39
C LEU A 505 19.41 -5.95 58.63
N PRO A 506 18.18 -5.46 58.86
CA PRO A 506 17.82 -4.63 60.02
C PRO A 506 18.09 -5.31 61.40
N ASN A 507 18.08 -6.65 61.41
CA ASN A 507 18.38 -7.44 62.60
C ASN A 507 19.89 -7.57 62.88
N GLY A 508 20.77 -6.88 62.12
CA GLY A 508 22.20 -6.88 62.26
C GLY A 508 22.92 -8.05 61.58
N LYS A 509 22.21 -9.08 61.13
CA LYS A 509 22.79 -10.25 60.42
C LYS A 509 23.29 -9.85 59.04
N ARG A 510 24.42 -10.43 58.65
CA ARG A 510 24.98 -10.30 57.29
C ARG A 510 24.60 -11.51 56.48
N MET A 511 24.02 -11.25 55.32
CA MET A 511 23.55 -12.31 54.41
C MET A 511 24.27 -12.16 53.08
N LEU A 512 24.80 -13.25 52.60
CA LEU A 512 25.26 -13.42 51.23
C LEU A 512 24.08 -13.93 50.37
N TYR A 513 23.71 -13.21 49.35
CA TYR A 513 22.74 -13.62 48.34
C TYR A 513 23.47 -13.86 47.04
N VAL A 514 23.25 -15.04 46.44
CA VAL A 514 23.84 -15.43 45.16
C VAL A 514 22.72 -15.80 44.19
N LYS A 515 22.78 -15.24 42.96
CA LYS A 515 21.91 -15.64 41.88
C LYS A 515 22.72 -15.92 40.62
N GLY A 516 22.31 -16.90 39.83
CA GLY A 516 23.03 -17.26 38.62
C GLY A 516 22.50 -18.50 37.95
N ALA A 517 23.30 -19.06 37.07
CA ALA A 517 22.95 -20.31 36.38
C ALA A 517 22.70 -21.42 37.37
N SER A 518 21.51 -22.03 37.33
CA SER A 518 21.04 -23.02 38.30
C SER A 518 22.02 -24.19 38.51
N TYR A 519 22.60 -24.69 37.41
CA TYR A 519 23.57 -25.80 37.47
C TYR A 519 24.92 -25.40 38.10
N VAL A 520 25.30 -24.14 38.03
CA VAL A 520 26.53 -23.62 38.67
C VAL A 520 26.29 -23.47 40.14
N LEU A 521 25.16 -22.91 40.58
CA LEU A 521 24.87 -22.73 42.02
C LEU A 521 24.72 -24.06 42.75
N LEU A 522 24.27 -25.11 42.11
CA LEU A 522 24.23 -26.45 42.70
C LEU A 522 25.60 -26.95 43.15
N GLN A 523 26.70 -26.56 42.50
CA GLN A 523 28.06 -26.95 42.84
C GLN A 523 28.56 -26.31 44.15
N TYR A 524 27.98 -25.16 44.49
CA TYR A 524 28.34 -24.38 45.70
C TYR A 524 27.34 -24.59 46.84
N SER A 525 26.31 -25.46 46.65
CA SER A 525 25.18 -25.56 47.56
C SER A 525 25.08 -26.93 48.20
N ILE A 526 24.62 -26.97 49.45
CA ILE A 526 24.31 -28.20 50.17
C ILE A 526 22.79 -28.41 50.13
N MET A 527 22.37 -29.58 49.64
CA MET A 527 20.96 -29.98 49.55
C MET A 527 20.79 -31.44 50.00
N ALA A 528 19.63 -31.78 50.55
CA ALA A 528 19.23 -33.16 50.77
C ALA A 528 19.03 -33.88 49.42
N ASN A 529 19.37 -35.16 49.33
CA ASN A 529 19.31 -35.92 48.08
C ASN A 529 17.95 -35.88 47.43
N ASP A 530 16.87 -36.00 48.17
CA ASP A 530 15.48 -35.96 47.60
C ASP A 530 15.13 -34.57 47.05
N ALA A 531 15.51 -33.49 47.74
CA ALA A 531 15.31 -32.13 47.30
C ALA A 531 16.18 -31.79 46.07
N GLN A 532 17.39 -32.31 46.00
CA GLN A 532 18.27 -32.16 44.87
C GLN A 532 17.69 -32.86 43.62
N GLN A 533 17.13 -34.04 43.79
CA GLN A 533 16.48 -34.76 42.68
C GLN A 533 15.28 -33.98 42.14
N GLN A 534 14.38 -33.51 42.99
CA GLN A 534 13.24 -32.70 42.61
C GLN A 534 13.67 -31.41 41.88
N TYR A 535 14.71 -30.76 42.38
CA TYR A 535 15.28 -29.55 41.75
C TYR A 535 15.82 -29.84 40.36
N LEU A 536 16.53 -30.95 40.16
CA LEU A 536 17.07 -31.35 38.86
C LEU A 536 15.96 -31.75 37.87
N GLU A 537 14.93 -32.47 38.35
CA GLU A 537 13.78 -32.81 37.53
C GLU A 537 13.05 -31.55 37.03
N GLN A 538 12.83 -30.57 37.92
CA GLN A 538 12.20 -29.32 37.56
C GLN A 538 13.09 -28.44 36.65
N LEU A 539 14.41 -28.43 36.92
CA LEU A 539 15.37 -27.74 36.08
C LEU A 539 15.35 -28.30 34.65
N ASN A 540 15.33 -29.64 34.51
CA ASN A 540 15.25 -30.29 33.22
C ASN A 540 13.93 -29.95 32.51
N LEU A 541 12.80 -29.99 33.22
CA LEU A 541 11.50 -29.63 32.69
C LEU A 541 11.49 -28.18 32.19
N PHE A 542 12.03 -27.22 32.92
CA PHE A 542 12.15 -25.84 32.51
C PHE A 542 13.07 -25.68 31.27
N GLN A 543 14.16 -26.44 31.21
CA GLN A 543 15.07 -26.44 30.06
C GLN A 543 14.45 -27.09 28.82
N GLU A 544 13.66 -28.16 28.98
CA GLU A 544 12.90 -28.77 27.88
C GLU A 544 11.88 -27.80 27.26
N HIS A 545 11.26 -26.94 28.10
CA HIS A 545 10.38 -25.87 27.66
C HIS A 545 11.15 -24.61 27.22
N ALA A 546 12.50 -24.70 27.23
CA ALA A 546 13.39 -23.62 26.79
C ALA A 546 13.26 -22.33 27.60
N TYR A 547 12.88 -22.42 28.86
CA TYR A 547 12.87 -21.27 29.77
C TYR A 547 14.27 -20.91 30.19
N ARG A 548 14.54 -19.63 30.39
CA ARG A 548 15.77 -19.16 31.04
C ARG A 548 15.63 -19.39 32.52
N THR A 549 16.52 -20.20 33.10
CA THR A 549 16.48 -20.56 34.50
C THR A 549 17.51 -19.78 35.32
N LEU A 550 17.08 -19.22 36.43
CA LEU A 550 17.92 -18.58 37.43
C LEU A 550 17.76 -19.32 38.77
N GLY A 551 18.88 -19.82 39.31
CA GLY A 551 18.96 -20.32 40.69
C GLY A 551 19.21 -19.18 41.65
N PHE A 552 18.72 -19.39 42.90
CA PHE A 552 18.93 -18.47 44.02
C PHE A 552 19.41 -19.27 45.22
N ALA A 553 20.48 -18.74 45.89
CA ALA A 553 21.04 -19.32 47.07
C ALA A 553 21.44 -18.21 48.05
N TYR A 554 21.55 -18.57 49.30
CA TYR A 554 22.00 -17.66 50.37
C TYR A 554 22.90 -18.37 51.39
N LYS A 555 23.63 -17.55 52.15
CA LYS A 555 24.39 -17.97 53.37
C LYS A 555 24.40 -16.81 54.38
N GLU A 556 24.34 -17.14 55.68
CA GLU A 556 24.63 -16.19 56.76
C GLU A 556 26.14 -16.10 56.93
N VAL A 557 26.69 -14.87 56.91
CA VAL A 557 28.15 -14.63 56.88
C VAL A 557 28.61 -13.90 58.14
N GLU A 558 29.70 -14.28 58.68
CA GLU A 558 30.33 -13.63 59.87
C GLU A 558 31.07 -12.33 59.48
N ILE A 559 31.43 -11.51 60.43
CA ILE A 559 31.93 -10.14 60.20
C ILE A 559 33.21 -10.11 59.36
N ASP A 560 34.09 -11.10 59.53
CA ASP A 560 35.42 -11.21 58.92
C ASP A 560 35.53 -12.36 57.91
N GLU A 561 34.44 -13.03 57.59
CA GLU A 561 34.44 -14.16 56.66
C GLU A 561 34.61 -13.67 55.17
N LYS A 562 35.71 -14.15 54.56
CA LYS A 562 35.95 -13.91 53.15
C LYS A 562 35.18 -14.92 52.30
N VAL A 563 34.17 -14.51 51.55
CA VAL A 563 33.27 -15.40 50.83
C VAL A 563 33.60 -15.52 49.33
N TRP A 564 34.40 -14.61 48.76
CA TRP A 564 34.91 -14.62 47.38
C TRP A 564 36.31 -13.99 47.25
N ASP A 565 37.02 -14.35 46.19
CA ASP A 565 38.29 -13.75 45.75
C ASP A 565 38.23 -13.25 44.33
N GLU A 566 39.37 -13.01 43.69
CA GLU A 566 39.47 -12.55 42.27
C GLU A 566 38.91 -13.61 41.29
N HIS A 567 38.87 -14.88 41.68
CA HIS A 567 38.44 -16.00 40.88
C HIS A 567 36.93 -16.34 41.10
N GLY A 568 36.31 -15.86 42.14
CA GLY A 568 34.91 -16.07 42.47
C GLY A 568 34.59 -16.53 43.89
N LEU A 569 33.49 -17.25 44.09
CA LEU A 569 33.06 -17.78 45.37
C LEU A 569 34.04 -18.82 45.92
N ILE A 570 34.43 -18.69 47.20
CA ILE A 570 35.26 -19.63 47.90
C ILE A 570 34.43 -20.57 48.78
N VAL A 571 33.18 -20.16 49.08
CA VAL A 571 32.24 -20.91 49.93
C VAL A 571 31.52 -21.98 49.14
N ASN A 572 31.33 -23.19 49.73
CA ASN A 572 30.69 -24.37 49.16
C ASN A 572 29.49 -24.84 49.98
N ASP A 573 29.00 -24.01 50.93
CA ASP A 573 27.94 -24.34 51.88
C ASP A 573 26.73 -23.41 51.74
N LEU A 574 26.43 -23.02 50.51
CA LEU A 574 25.24 -22.19 50.22
C LEU A 574 23.95 -23.02 50.42
N THR A 575 22.90 -22.37 50.91
CA THR A 575 21.57 -22.95 51.00
C THR A 575 20.76 -22.52 49.78
N MET A 576 20.26 -23.46 48.99
CA MET A 576 19.40 -23.17 47.84
C MET A 576 18.03 -22.64 48.28
N LEU A 577 17.58 -21.54 47.69
CA LEU A 577 16.23 -20.97 47.83
C LEU A 577 15.26 -21.54 46.82
N GLY A 578 15.72 -21.69 45.60
CA GLY A 578 14.87 -22.18 44.53
C GLY A 578 15.41 -21.86 43.15
N ILE A 579 14.56 -22.11 42.16
CA ILE A 579 14.79 -21.84 40.74
C ILE A 579 13.61 -21.08 40.18
N VAL A 580 13.90 -20.06 39.39
CA VAL A 580 12.89 -19.25 38.68
C VAL A 580 13.06 -19.43 37.18
N ALA A 581 11.98 -19.76 36.53
CA ALA A 581 11.89 -19.86 35.07
C ALA A 581 11.39 -18.55 34.47
N ILE A 582 12.17 -17.98 33.58
CA ILE A 582 11.89 -16.69 32.93
C ILE A 582 11.75 -16.93 31.43
N ALA A 583 10.71 -16.38 30.83
CA ALA A 583 10.46 -16.47 29.41
C ALA A 583 9.92 -15.14 28.86
N ASP A 584 10.08 -14.95 27.57
CA ASP A 584 9.37 -13.91 26.83
C ASP A 584 8.04 -14.52 26.32
N PRO A 585 6.88 -14.12 26.85
CA PRO A 585 5.63 -14.79 26.56
C PRO A 585 5.17 -14.55 25.12
N ILE A 586 4.59 -15.58 24.50
CA ILE A 586 3.95 -15.49 23.20
C ILE A 586 2.73 -14.56 23.29
N ARG A 587 2.55 -13.70 22.31
CA ARG A 587 1.36 -12.85 22.20
C ARG A 587 0.10 -13.69 21.99
N LYS A 588 -0.98 -13.37 22.67
CA LYS A 588 -2.23 -14.18 22.71
C LYS A 588 -2.89 -14.37 21.32
N ASP A 589 -2.71 -13.41 20.43
CA ASP A 589 -3.35 -13.38 19.10
C ASP A 589 -2.58 -14.14 18.02
N VAL A 590 -1.28 -14.38 18.20
CA VAL A 590 -0.37 -14.93 17.19
C VAL A 590 -0.78 -16.33 16.73
N SER A 591 -1.11 -17.24 17.63
CA SER A 591 -1.49 -18.61 17.27
C SER A 591 -2.71 -18.66 16.34
N GLN A 592 -3.69 -17.77 16.55
CA GLN A 592 -4.87 -17.70 15.68
C GLN A 592 -4.52 -17.07 14.33
N ALA A 593 -3.68 -16.05 14.32
CA ALA A 593 -3.25 -15.39 13.08
C ALA A 593 -2.41 -16.33 12.20
N ILE A 594 -1.50 -17.09 12.77
CA ILE A 594 -0.72 -18.13 12.06
C ILE A 594 -1.66 -19.17 11.44
N ARG A 595 -2.63 -19.71 12.22
CA ARG A 595 -3.62 -20.64 11.66
C ARG A 595 -4.40 -20.04 10.48
N ASN A 596 -4.72 -18.76 10.55
CA ASN A 596 -5.39 -18.07 9.44
C ASN A 596 -4.49 -17.99 8.20
N CYS A 597 -3.19 -17.71 8.38
CA CYS A 597 -2.21 -17.69 7.28
C CYS A 597 -2.07 -19.07 6.64
N ILE A 598 -1.92 -20.12 7.43
CA ILE A 598 -1.82 -21.51 6.93
C ILE A 598 -3.08 -21.92 6.16
N ARG A 599 -4.29 -21.59 6.68
CA ARG A 599 -5.56 -21.82 5.96
C ARG A 599 -5.65 -21.05 4.67
N ALA A 600 -4.99 -19.90 4.61
CA ALA A 600 -4.89 -19.07 3.40
C ALA A 600 -3.84 -19.59 2.41
N GLY A 601 -3.19 -20.75 2.68
CA GLY A 601 -2.14 -21.32 1.86
C GLY A 601 -0.81 -20.58 1.93
N ILE A 602 -0.58 -19.84 3.02
CA ILE A 602 0.66 -19.10 3.27
C ILE A 602 1.50 -19.92 4.25
N GLU A 603 2.72 -20.18 3.88
CA GLU A 603 3.70 -20.82 4.75
C GLU A 603 4.25 -19.81 5.76
N VAL A 604 4.54 -20.26 6.97
CA VAL A 604 5.15 -19.41 8.00
C VAL A 604 6.43 -20.11 8.46
N MET A 605 7.54 -19.39 8.38
CA MET A 605 8.87 -19.86 8.78
C MET A 605 9.40 -18.93 9.88
N ILE A 606 9.87 -19.49 10.99
CA ILE A 606 10.53 -18.73 12.06
C ILE A 606 12.02 -18.67 11.78
N ILE A 607 12.62 -17.48 11.73
CA ILE A 607 14.05 -17.27 11.52
C ILE A 607 14.58 -16.40 12.68
N THR A 608 15.37 -16.98 13.57
CA THR A 608 15.81 -16.28 14.78
C THR A 608 17.26 -16.63 15.16
N GLY A 609 17.91 -15.71 15.90
CA GLY A 609 19.21 -15.97 16.55
C GLY A 609 19.15 -16.87 17.77
N ASP A 610 17.95 -17.29 18.23
CA ASP A 610 17.76 -18.12 19.41
C ASP A 610 18.19 -19.57 19.20
N ALA A 611 18.29 -20.30 20.32
CA ALA A 611 18.65 -21.71 20.30
C ALA A 611 17.57 -22.61 19.66
N PRO A 612 17.95 -23.71 19.00
CA PRO A 612 17.02 -24.61 18.31
C PRO A 612 15.93 -25.17 19.22
N GLY A 613 16.23 -25.53 20.48
CA GLY A 613 15.25 -26.02 21.46
C GLY A 613 14.16 -25.01 21.76
N THR A 614 14.55 -23.76 22.07
CA THR A 614 13.61 -22.64 22.32
C THR A 614 12.70 -22.39 21.14
N THR A 615 13.26 -22.34 19.96
CA THR A 615 12.48 -22.00 18.75
C THR A 615 11.54 -23.14 18.36
N LYS A 616 11.99 -24.40 18.51
CA LYS A 616 11.15 -25.58 18.28
C LYS A 616 9.95 -25.61 19.24
N GLU A 617 10.18 -25.31 20.53
CA GLU A 617 9.09 -25.27 21.52
C GLU A 617 8.07 -24.18 21.21
N ILE A 618 8.52 -22.99 20.84
CA ILE A 618 7.64 -21.90 20.39
C ILE A 618 6.85 -22.30 19.14
N ALA A 619 7.49 -22.95 18.17
CA ALA A 619 6.82 -23.46 16.98
C ALA A 619 5.72 -24.49 17.30
N LYS A 620 5.91 -25.34 18.34
CA LYS A 620 4.88 -26.25 18.83
C LYS A 620 3.70 -25.50 19.46
N GLN A 621 3.97 -24.56 20.37
CA GLN A 621 2.94 -23.74 21.02
C GLN A 621 2.12 -22.91 20.03
N LEU A 622 2.73 -22.46 18.94
CA LEU A 622 2.08 -21.74 17.85
C LEU A 622 1.29 -22.65 16.90
N GLY A 623 1.49 -23.96 16.96
CA GLY A 623 0.86 -24.94 16.08
C GLY A 623 1.50 -25.01 14.68
N LEU A 624 2.71 -24.47 14.53
CA LEU A 624 3.53 -24.61 13.31
C LEU A 624 4.17 -25.99 13.22
N TRP A 625 4.61 -26.53 14.36
CA TRP A 625 5.21 -27.85 14.46
C TRP A 625 4.14 -28.93 14.57
N GLN A 626 4.17 -29.90 13.66
CA GLN A 626 3.27 -31.06 13.65
C GLN A 626 3.98 -32.30 14.17
N THR A 627 3.21 -33.30 14.60
CA THR A 627 3.77 -34.59 15.08
C THR A 627 4.50 -35.38 13.98
N SER A 628 4.23 -35.06 12.70
CA SER A 628 4.90 -35.65 11.54
C SER A 628 6.23 -35.00 11.21
N ASP A 629 6.55 -33.84 11.81
CA ASP A 629 7.77 -33.11 11.52
C ASP A 629 8.95 -33.72 12.26
N ASP A 630 10.04 -33.90 11.55
CA ASP A 630 11.29 -34.42 12.05
C ASP A 630 12.36 -33.32 12.24
N GLU A 631 13.57 -33.70 12.50
CA GLU A 631 14.68 -32.75 12.67
C GLU A 631 15.09 -32.05 11.36
N GLU A 632 14.63 -32.53 10.19
CA GLU A 632 14.85 -31.85 8.93
C GLU A 632 14.08 -30.51 8.85
N ALA A 633 12.99 -30.35 9.62
CA ALA A 633 12.24 -29.11 9.71
C ALA A 633 12.94 -28.00 10.52
N VAL A 634 14.06 -28.32 11.18
CA VAL A 634 14.94 -27.37 11.87
C VAL A 634 16.24 -27.22 11.09
N LEU A 635 16.57 -25.99 10.77
CA LEU A 635 17.86 -25.60 10.18
C LEU A 635 18.63 -24.74 11.18
N VAL A 636 19.92 -25.00 11.35
CA VAL A 636 20.76 -24.22 12.28
C VAL A 636 21.78 -23.41 11.46
N GLY A 637 21.94 -22.12 11.79
CA GLY A 637 22.76 -21.17 11.03
C GLY A 637 24.18 -21.67 10.72
N TRP A 638 24.89 -22.24 11.68
CA TRP A 638 26.24 -22.74 11.42
C TRP A 638 26.31 -23.88 10.40
N ARG A 639 25.23 -24.68 10.24
CA ARG A 639 25.17 -25.73 9.18
C ARG A 639 24.99 -25.13 7.81
N MET A 640 24.32 -23.98 7.69
CA MET A 640 24.09 -23.30 6.42
C MET A 640 25.40 -22.82 5.77
N GLU A 641 26.41 -22.50 6.57
CA GLU A 641 27.71 -22.06 6.07
C GLU A 641 28.41 -23.12 5.19
N TYR A 642 28.17 -24.38 5.48
CA TYR A 642 28.74 -25.52 4.75
C TYR A 642 27.84 -26.05 3.62
N MET A 643 26.62 -25.53 3.47
CA MET A 643 25.68 -25.97 2.42
C MET A 643 25.74 -25.07 1.21
N THR A 644 25.69 -25.68 0.04
CA THR A 644 25.54 -24.95 -1.24
C THR A 644 24.12 -24.41 -1.38
N ASP A 645 23.91 -23.47 -2.30
CA ASP A 645 22.58 -22.90 -2.54
C ASP A 645 21.60 -23.92 -3.13
N GLU A 646 22.09 -24.88 -3.88
CA GLU A 646 21.30 -26.00 -4.42
C GLU A 646 20.80 -26.93 -3.31
N GLU A 647 21.66 -27.32 -2.38
CA GLU A 647 21.30 -28.15 -1.22
C GLU A 647 20.32 -27.43 -0.30
N LEU A 648 20.49 -26.10 -0.12
CA LEU A 648 19.54 -25.31 0.64
C LEU A 648 18.17 -25.22 -0.06
N LYS A 649 18.12 -25.05 -1.38
CA LYS A 649 16.85 -25.03 -2.14
C LYS A 649 16.09 -26.35 -2.04
N GLU A 650 16.77 -27.48 -2.01
CA GLU A 650 16.13 -28.79 -1.81
C GLU A 650 15.56 -28.96 -0.41
N ARG A 651 16.23 -28.38 0.60
CA ARG A 651 15.86 -28.52 2.01
C ARG A 651 14.79 -27.51 2.45
N LEU A 652 14.85 -26.27 1.98
CA LEU A 652 13.97 -25.17 2.40
C LEU A 652 12.47 -25.48 2.42
N PRO A 653 11.89 -26.26 1.47
CA PRO A 653 10.47 -26.61 1.49
C PRO A 653 10.04 -27.44 2.72
N LYS A 654 10.97 -28.07 3.43
CA LYS A 654 10.69 -28.83 4.66
C LYS A 654 10.95 -28.02 5.92
N VAL A 655 11.69 -26.91 5.81
CA VAL A 655 12.15 -26.11 6.97
C VAL A 655 11.03 -25.23 7.47
N LYS A 656 10.73 -25.33 8.76
CA LYS A 656 9.78 -24.48 9.48
C LYS A 656 10.47 -23.51 10.44
N VAL A 657 11.66 -23.88 10.90
CA VAL A 657 12.42 -23.16 11.90
C VAL A 657 13.88 -23.04 11.48
N VAL A 658 14.39 -21.82 11.49
CA VAL A 658 15.82 -21.53 11.36
C VAL A 658 16.30 -20.90 12.67
N ALA A 659 17.20 -21.59 13.35
CA ALA A 659 17.72 -21.20 14.65
C ALA A 659 19.19 -20.79 14.56
N ARG A 660 19.67 -19.92 15.47
CA ARG A 660 21.03 -19.37 15.46
C ARG A 660 21.41 -18.75 14.12
N ALA A 661 20.43 -18.11 13.46
CA ALA A 661 20.63 -17.42 12.19
C ALA A 661 21.36 -16.08 12.41
N ARG A 662 22.37 -15.82 11.59
CA ARG A 662 23.03 -14.52 11.46
C ARG A 662 22.24 -13.63 10.48
N PRO A 663 22.46 -12.31 10.45
CA PRO A 663 21.83 -11.42 9.48
C PRO A 663 22.03 -11.86 8.01
N SER A 664 23.25 -12.28 7.66
CA SER A 664 23.58 -12.81 6.32
C SER A 664 22.84 -14.12 6.00
N ASP A 665 22.59 -14.97 6.99
CA ASP A 665 21.83 -16.21 6.81
C ASP A 665 20.36 -15.90 6.52
N LYS A 666 19.79 -14.90 7.22
CA LYS A 666 18.41 -14.42 6.98
C LYS A 666 18.25 -13.91 5.54
N GLU A 667 19.16 -13.05 5.10
CA GLU A 667 19.17 -12.51 3.74
C GLU A 667 19.30 -13.61 2.67
N ARG A 668 20.23 -14.55 2.88
CA ARG A 668 20.46 -15.69 1.96
C ARG A 668 19.23 -16.56 1.78
N ILE A 669 18.55 -16.91 2.88
CA ILE A 669 17.29 -17.70 2.84
C ILE A 669 16.22 -16.95 2.02
N VAL A 670 16.02 -15.67 2.32
CA VAL A 670 15.05 -14.83 1.62
C VAL A 670 15.34 -14.77 0.12
N GLY A 671 16.60 -14.58 -0.23
CA GLY A 671 17.06 -14.56 -1.63
C GLY A 671 16.78 -15.89 -2.35
N LEU A 672 17.05 -17.03 -1.70
CA LEU A 672 16.81 -18.38 -2.27
C LEU A 672 15.31 -18.65 -2.42
N LEU A 673 14.48 -18.34 -1.43
CA LEU A 673 13.02 -18.49 -1.52
C LEU A 673 12.44 -17.68 -2.68
N ARG A 674 12.93 -16.44 -2.90
CA ARG A 674 12.55 -15.64 -4.07
C ARG A 674 12.95 -16.29 -5.38
N GLN A 675 14.16 -16.83 -5.49
CA GLN A 675 14.62 -17.56 -6.67
C GLN A 675 13.76 -18.81 -6.94
N MET A 676 13.22 -19.46 -5.91
CA MET A 676 12.28 -20.58 -6.02
C MET A 676 10.88 -20.15 -6.47
N GLY A 677 10.63 -18.86 -6.63
CA GLY A 677 9.35 -18.31 -7.09
C GLY A 677 8.36 -17.97 -5.97
N HIS A 678 8.80 -17.98 -4.71
CA HIS A 678 7.98 -17.51 -3.59
C HIS A 678 7.87 -15.98 -3.56
N VAL A 679 6.74 -15.49 -3.11
CA VAL A 679 6.56 -14.10 -2.69
C VAL A 679 6.81 -14.06 -1.19
N VAL A 680 7.97 -13.56 -0.82
CA VAL A 680 8.48 -13.60 0.55
C VAL A 680 8.14 -12.30 1.26
N ALA A 681 7.42 -12.40 2.39
CA ALA A 681 7.29 -11.34 3.36
C ALA A 681 8.23 -11.62 4.54
N VAL A 682 8.96 -10.62 5.00
CA VAL A 682 9.88 -10.74 6.14
C VAL A 682 9.45 -9.79 7.23
N THR A 683 9.39 -10.26 8.49
CA THR A 683 9.18 -9.39 9.65
C THR A 683 10.47 -9.22 10.43
N GLY A 684 10.72 -8.02 10.95
CA GLY A 684 11.87 -7.73 11.78
C GLY A 684 11.66 -6.44 12.57
N ASP A 685 12.39 -6.29 13.68
CA ASP A 685 12.36 -5.11 14.55
C ASP A 685 13.77 -4.56 14.84
N GLY A 686 14.80 -5.35 14.57
CA GLY A 686 16.20 -5.03 14.83
C GLY A 686 16.99 -4.56 13.61
N THR A 687 18.15 -3.97 13.87
CA THR A 687 19.15 -3.64 12.84
C THR A 687 19.63 -4.88 12.09
N ASN A 688 19.65 -6.03 12.76
CA ASN A 688 20.05 -7.32 12.21
C ASN A 688 19.09 -7.85 11.12
N ASP A 689 17.88 -7.31 11.05
CA ASP A 689 16.85 -7.73 10.10
C ASP A 689 16.86 -6.91 8.81
N ALA A 690 17.51 -5.74 8.82
CA ALA A 690 17.49 -4.82 7.70
C ALA A 690 17.93 -5.44 6.36
N PRO A 691 18.99 -6.25 6.26
CA PRO A 691 19.36 -6.91 5.02
C PRO A 691 18.27 -7.85 4.50
N ALA A 692 17.63 -8.62 5.40
CA ALA A 692 16.55 -9.53 5.03
C ALA A 692 15.25 -8.78 4.64
N LEU A 693 14.94 -7.66 5.33
CA LEU A 693 13.80 -6.79 4.99
C LEU A 693 13.95 -6.20 3.59
N ASN A 694 15.12 -5.68 3.25
CA ASN A 694 15.43 -5.17 1.91
C ASN A 694 15.43 -6.26 0.83
N ALA A 695 15.95 -7.46 1.14
CA ALA A 695 16.00 -8.57 0.21
C ALA A 695 14.62 -9.19 -0.05
N ALA A 696 13.63 -8.96 0.78
CA ALA A 696 12.29 -9.52 0.66
C ALA A 696 11.51 -8.92 -0.53
N ASN A 697 10.37 -9.55 -0.88
CA ASN A 697 9.38 -8.91 -1.74
C ASN A 697 8.59 -7.85 -0.96
N ILE A 698 8.46 -8.07 0.37
CA ILE A 698 7.86 -7.12 1.30
C ILE A 698 8.60 -7.22 2.64
N GLY A 699 9.23 -6.13 3.05
CA GLY A 699 9.73 -5.93 4.40
C GLY A 699 8.64 -5.39 5.32
N LEU A 700 8.47 -5.99 6.49
CA LEU A 700 7.49 -5.61 7.51
C LEU A 700 8.24 -5.28 8.81
N SER A 701 8.35 -4.02 9.17
CA SER A 701 8.91 -3.65 10.48
C SER A 701 7.82 -3.53 11.54
N MET A 702 8.19 -3.77 12.79
CA MET A 702 7.32 -3.52 13.93
C MET A 702 7.30 -2.04 14.29
N GLY A 703 6.23 -1.57 14.95
CA GLY A 703 6.08 -0.18 15.36
C GLY A 703 7.16 0.28 16.33
N ASP A 704 7.59 -0.65 17.23
CA ASP A 704 8.67 -0.43 18.20
C ASP A 704 10.06 -0.77 17.62
N GLY A 705 10.14 -1.17 16.34
CA GLY A 705 11.39 -1.51 15.67
C GLY A 705 12.33 -0.31 15.53
N THR A 706 13.62 -0.61 15.33
CA THR A 706 14.66 0.41 15.11
C THR A 706 14.38 1.23 13.83
N ALA A 707 14.92 2.43 13.77
CA ALA A 707 14.80 3.29 12.61
C ALA A 707 15.31 2.58 11.32
N ILE A 708 16.40 1.82 11.44
CA ILE A 708 16.97 1.01 10.33
C ILE A 708 15.97 -0.03 9.83
N ALA A 709 15.35 -0.79 10.73
CA ALA A 709 14.36 -1.79 10.34
C ALA A 709 13.13 -1.15 9.68
N LYS A 710 12.67 0.00 10.21
CA LYS A 710 11.58 0.78 9.61
C LYS A 710 11.95 1.30 8.23
N GLU A 711 13.17 1.81 8.05
CA GLU A 711 13.64 2.33 6.77
C GLU A 711 13.80 1.22 5.72
N ALA A 712 14.33 0.07 6.09
CA ALA A 712 14.47 -1.10 5.23
C ALA A 712 13.14 -1.76 4.87
N SER A 713 12.02 -1.39 5.51
CA SER A 713 10.72 -2.03 5.35
C SER A 713 9.81 -1.28 4.37
N ASP A 714 8.90 -2.03 3.73
CA ASP A 714 7.84 -1.51 2.88
C ASP A 714 6.57 -1.13 3.64
N MET A 715 6.35 -1.75 4.81
CA MET A 715 5.21 -1.48 5.70
C MET A 715 5.65 -1.52 7.16
N ILE A 716 5.03 -0.68 7.99
CA ILE A 716 5.21 -0.65 9.43
C ILE A 716 3.94 -1.14 10.12
N ILE A 717 4.07 -2.10 11.03
CA ILE A 717 2.99 -2.68 11.83
C ILE A 717 2.94 -1.97 13.18
N MET A 718 2.11 -0.95 13.29
CA MET A 718 2.09 0.01 14.39
C MET A 718 1.73 -0.58 15.76
N ASP A 719 1.00 -1.70 15.78
CA ASP A 719 0.57 -2.39 17.01
C ASP A 719 1.40 -3.64 17.33
N ASN A 720 2.46 -3.86 16.59
CA ASN A 720 3.34 -5.03 16.73
C ASN A 720 2.60 -6.38 16.68
N SER A 721 1.42 -6.44 16.09
CA SER A 721 0.55 -7.62 16.09
C SER A 721 0.68 -8.43 14.80
N PHE A 722 0.93 -9.74 14.94
CA PHE A 722 0.92 -10.66 13.82
C PHE A 722 -0.49 -10.78 13.17
N THR A 723 -1.55 -10.52 13.94
CA THR A 723 -2.93 -10.45 13.41
C THR A 723 -3.06 -9.34 12.37
N THR A 724 -2.41 -8.20 12.59
CA THR A 724 -2.37 -7.08 11.65
C THR A 724 -1.67 -7.45 10.34
N ILE A 725 -0.61 -8.27 10.41
CA ILE A 725 0.03 -8.84 9.21
C ILE A 725 -0.95 -9.72 8.41
N SER A 726 -1.65 -10.63 9.08
CA SER A 726 -2.69 -11.46 8.45
C SER A 726 -3.81 -10.63 7.82
N ASN A 727 -4.23 -9.54 8.47
CA ASN A 727 -5.20 -8.61 7.95
C ASN A 727 -4.66 -7.85 6.72
N ALA A 728 -3.38 -7.47 6.71
CA ALA A 728 -2.75 -6.81 5.57
C ALA A 728 -2.77 -7.71 4.32
N VAL A 729 -2.50 -9.03 4.48
CA VAL A 729 -2.67 -10.01 3.40
C VAL A 729 -4.10 -10.03 2.88
N MET A 730 -5.08 -10.08 3.78
CA MET A 730 -6.50 -10.10 3.42
C MET A 730 -6.90 -8.86 2.60
N TRP A 731 -6.42 -7.68 3.01
CA TRP A 731 -6.65 -6.43 2.29
C TRP A 731 -5.95 -6.38 0.93
N GLY A 732 -4.72 -6.87 0.83
CA GLY A 732 -3.99 -6.98 -0.42
C GLY A 732 -4.69 -7.90 -1.43
N ARG A 733 -5.18 -9.06 -0.98
CA ARG A 733 -5.99 -9.98 -1.80
C ARG A 733 -7.32 -9.34 -2.24
N SER A 734 -7.95 -8.57 -1.35
CA SER A 734 -9.19 -7.85 -1.68
C SER A 734 -8.96 -6.76 -2.73
N LEU A 735 -7.84 -6.04 -2.65
CA LEU A 735 -7.42 -5.05 -3.64
C LEU A 735 -7.40 -5.67 -5.04
N TYR A 736 -6.67 -6.77 -5.21
CA TYR A 736 -6.55 -7.46 -6.49
C TYR A 736 -7.91 -7.91 -7.04
N LYS A 737 -8.76 -8.48 -6.19
CA LYS A 737 -10.12 -8.89 -6.58
C LYS A 737 -11.01 -7.72 -7.01
N ASN A 738 -10.89 -6.58 -6.35
CA ASN A 738 -11.66 -5.39 -6.71
C ASN A 738 -11.22 -4.87 -8.10
N ILE A 739 -9.92 -4.94 -8.39
CA ILE A 739 -9.40 -4.60 -9.73
C ILE A 739 -9.90 -5.61 -10.78
N GLN A 740 -9.87 -6.92 -10.48
CA GLN A 740 -10.41 -7.93 -11.39
C GLN A 740 -11.91 -7.72 -11.67
N ARG A 741 -12.71 -7.35 -10.64
CA ARG A 741 -14.12 -7.00 -10.82
C ARG A 741 -14.30 -5.82 -11.77
N PHE A 742 -13.51 -4.78 -11.58
CA PHE A 742 -13.57 -3.63 -12.45
C PHE A 742 -13.19 -3.98 -13.91
N ILE A 743 -12.14 -4.77 -14.11
CA ILE A 743 -11.72 -5.25 -15.44
C ILE A 743 -12.83 -6.08 -16.07
N LEU A 744 -13.44 -7.00 -15.31
CA LEU A 744 -14.56 -7.82 -15.79
C LEU A 744 -15.72 -6.95 -16.24
N PHE A 745 -16.08 -5.92 -15.47
CA PHE A 745 -17.12 -4.97 -15.81
C PHE A 745 -16.78 -4.22 -17.10
N GLN A 746 -15.67 -3.52 -17.11
CA GLN A 746 -15.30 -2.62 -18.22
C GLN A 746 -15.08 -3.36 -19.54
N LEU A 747 -14.35 -4.50 -19.52
CA LEU A 747 -14.14 -5.27 -20.74
C LEU A 747 -15.44 -5.88 -21.28
N THR A 748 -16.39 -6.24 -20.41
CA THR A 748 -17.70 -6.72 -20.87
C THR A 748 -18.45 -5.59 -21.59
N VAL A 749 -18.47 -4.38 -21.01
CA VAL A 749 -19.08 -3.19 -21.66
C VAL A 749 -18.44 -2.93 -23.02
N ASN A 750 -17.11 -2.91 -23.08
CA ASN A 750 -16.36 -2.63 -24.31
C ASN A 750 -16.63 -3.69 -25.41
N VAL A 751 -16.70 -4.98 -25.04
CA VAL A 751 -17.02 -6.06 -25.99
C VAL A 751 -18.42 -5.87 -26.56
N VAL A 752 -19.42 -5.60 -25.71
CA VAL A 752 -20.81 -5.37 -26.14
C VAL A 752 -20.89 -4.20 -27.11
N ALA A 753 -20.32 -3.07 -26.73
CA ALA A 753 -20.36 -1.87 -27.53
C ALA A 753 -19.60 -2.01 -28.86
N CYS A 754 -18.42 -2.64 -28.82
CA CYS A 754 -17.63 -2.92 -30.03
C CYS A 754 -18.39 -3.81 -31.02
N LEU A 755 -19.02 -4.89 -30.54
CA LEU A 755 -19.80 -5.80 -31.40
C LEU A 755 -21.01 -5.09 -32.04
N ILE A 756 -21.73 -4.27 -31.26
CA ILE A 756 -22.90 -3.54 -31.76
C ILE A 756 -22.50 -2.52 -32.83
N VAL A 757 -21.47 -1.71 -32.55
CA VAL A 757 -20.98 -0.69 -33.48
C VAL A 757 -20.42 -1.33 -34.76
N MET A 758 -19.65 -2.43 -34.59
CA MET A 758 -19.09 -3.16 -35.76
C MET A 758 -20.17 -3.75 -36.64
N ILE A 759 -21.17 -4.43 -36.08
CA ILE A 759 -22.25 -5.04 -36.85
C ILE A 759 -23.09 -3.95 -37.50
N GLY A 760 -23.46 -2.87 -36.79
CA GLY A 760 -24.14 -1.72 -37.34
C GLY A 760 -23.40 -1.12 -38.54
N ALA A 761 -22.08 -0.97 -38.43
CA ALA A 761 -21.26 -0.43 -39.52
C ALA A 761 -21.32 -1.28 -40.82
N PHE A 762 -21.38 -2.60 -40.71
CA PHE A 762 -21.43 -3.51 -41.89
C PHE A 762 -22.83 -3.74 -42.44
N THR A 763 -23.88 -3.47 -41.69
CA THR A 763 -25.26 -3.54 -42.21
C THR A 763 -25.65 -2.33 -43.02
N GLY A 764 -24.79 -1.32 -43.14
CA GLY A 764 -25.04 -0.13 -43.98
C GLY A 764 -26.01 0.90 -43.37
N THR A 765 -26.35 0.72 -42.10
CA THR A 765 -27.24 1.61 -41.36
C THR A 765 -26.44 2.60 -40.51
N ASP A 766 -27.11 3.62 -39.95
CA ASP A 766 -26.52 4.53 -39.00
C ASP A 766 -26.10 3.77 -37.71
N SER A 767 -25.10 4.31 -37.01
CA SER A 767 -24.67 3.69 -35.77
C SER A 767 -25.82 3.61 -34.75
N PRO A 768 -26.10 2.42 -34.15
CA PRO A 768 -27.20 2.28 -33.20
C PRO A 768 -26.96 3.02 -31.86
N LEU A 769 -25.76 3.53 -31.67
CA LEU A 769 -25.37 4.36 -30.54
C LEU A 769 -24.56 5.58 -31.02
N THR A 770 -24.88 6.76 -30.48
CA THR A 770 -24.17 8.01 -30.82
C THR A 770 -22.87 8.14 -29.99
N VAL A 771 -21.95 9.00 -30.46
CA VAL A 771 -20.69 9.27 -29.73
C VAL A 771 -20.98 9.76 -28.31
N MET A 772 -22.00 10.61 -28.13
CA MET A 772 -22.39 11.13 -26.81
C MET A 772 -22.92 10.07 -25.88
N GLN A 773 -23.75 9.14 -26.37
CA GLN A 773 -24.24 8.01 -25.58
C GLN A 773 -23.09 7.11 -25.12
N MET A 774 -22.11 6.88 -25.98
CA MET A 774 -20.93 6.08 -25.66
C MET A 774 -19.99 6.78 -24.69
N LEU A 775 -19.85 8.10 -24.79
CA LEU A 775 -19.09 8.89 -23.83
C LEU A 775 -19.69 8.84 -22.43
N TRP A 776 -21.03 8.89 -22.32
CA TRP A 776 -21.71 8.71 -21.04
C TRP A 776 -21.35 7.36 -20.39
N VAL A 777 -21.39 6.31 -21.18
CA VAL A 777 -21.08 4.97 -20.68
C VAL A 777 -19.62 4.83 -20.30
N ASN A 778 -18.69 5.13 -21.21
CA ASN A 778 -17.26 4.89 -20.96
C ASN A 778 -16.63 5.88 -19.99
N LEU A 779 -17.03 7.15 -20.04
CA LEU A 779 -16.38 8.15 -19.21
C LEU A 779 -17.02 8.24 -17.83
N ILE A 780 -18.35 8.32 -17.77
CA ILE A 780 -19.06 8.61 -16.52
C ILE A 780 -19.41 7.32 -15.79
N LEU A 781 -20.06 6.35 -16.48
CA LEU A 781 -20.47 5.11 -15.85
C LEU A 781 -19.25 4.27 -15.43
N ASP A 782 -18.21 4.17 -16.26
CA ASP A 782 -16.97 3.43 -15.93
C ASP A 782 -16.22 4.09 -14.78
N THR A 783 -16.14 5.42 -14.75
CA THR A 783 -15.53 6.16 -13.64
C THR A 783 -16.25 5.89 -12.31
N PHE A 784 -17.57 5.97 -12.33
CA PHE A 784 -18.37 5.68 -11.14
C PHE A 784 -18.34 4.20 -10.76
N ALA A 785 -18.35 3.29 -11.73
CA ALA A 785 -18.17 1.87 -11.48
C ALA A 785 -16.80 1.56 -10.85
N ALA A 786 -15.73 2.21 -11.34
CA ALA A 786 -14.39 2.11 -10.75
C ALA A 786 -14.39 2.52 -9.27
N LEU A 787 -15.00 3.65 -8.95
CA LEU A 787 -15.12 4.15 -7.58
C LEU A 787 -15.98 3.22 -6.71
N ALA A 788 -17.11 2.72 -7.23
CA ALA A 788 -18.00 1.82 -6.53
C ALA A 788 -17.31 0.49 -6.19
N LEU A 789 -16.68 -0.15 -7.18
CA LEU A 789 -16.03 -1.45 -7.02
C LEU A 789 -14.74 -1.37 -6.19
N SER A 790 -13.97 -0.28 -6.30
CA SER A 790 -12.78 -0.02 -5.48
C SER A 790 -13.12 0.15 -4.00
N SER A 791 -14.32 0.60 -3.68
CA SER A 791 -14.78 0.84 -2.31
C SER A 791 -15.20 -0.42 -1.56
N LEU A 792 -15.29 -1.58 -2.22
CA LEU A 792 -15.80 -2.82 -1.62
C LEU A 792 -14.89 -3.34 -0.50
N PRO A 793 -15.46 -3.80 0.62
CA PRO A 793 -14.70 -4.41 1.71
C PRO A 793 -14.24 -5.84 1.35
N PRO A 794 -13.21 -6.39 2.05
CA PRO A 794 -12.79 -7.76 1.87
C PRO A 794 -13.88 -8.74 2.30
N TYR A 795 -13.91 -9.89 1.64
CA TYR A 795 -14.70 -11.04 2.07
C TYR A 795 -13.83 -11.95 2.92
N THR A 796 -14.36 -12.45 4.04
CA THR A 796 -13.68 -13.39 4.94
C THR A 796 -13.19 -14.65 4.22
N ARG A 797 -13.88 -15.07 3.16
CA ARG A 797 -13.50 -16.21 2.32
C ARG A 797 -12.21 -15.98 1.53
N THR A 798 -11.77 -14.74 1.36
CA THR A 798 -10.51 -14.41 0.67
C THR A 798 -9.29 -15.06 1.33
N MET A 799 -9.38 -15.32 2.65
CA MET A 799 -8.34 -16.02 3.42
C MET A 799 -8.51 -17.55 3.41
N GLN A 800 -9.36 -18.10 2.54
CA GLN A 800 -9.50 -19.54 2.31
C GLN A 800 -8.99 -19.95 0.92
N GLU A 801 -8.55 -19.00 0.13
CA GLU A 801 -8.02 -19.22 -1.21
C GLU A 801 -6.49 -19.27 -1.17
N LYS A 802 -5.89 -20.07 -2.05
CA LYS A 802 -4.44 -20.13 -2.20
C LYS A 802 -3.89 -18.81 -2.76
N PRO A 803 -2.64 -18.45 -2.45
CA PRO A 803 -1.97 -17.30 -3.05
C PRO A 803 -1.93 -17.42 -4.57
N ARG A 804 -2.01 -16.28 -5.27
CA ARG A 804 -1.81 -16.23 -6.72
C ARG A 804 -0.32 -16.35 -7.08
N LYS A 805 -0.02 -16.82 -8.28
CA LYS A 805 1.34 -16.72 -8.80
C LYS A 805 1.64 -15.27 -9.22
N VAL A 806 2.89 -14.83 -9.04
CA VAL A 806 3.30 -13.44 -9.36
C VAL A 806 3.06 -13.12 -10.84
N ASP A 807 3.38 -14.06 -11.72
CA ASP A 807 3.29 -13.89 -13.18
C ASP A 807 1.91 -14.23 -13.75
N GLU A 808 0.93 -14.53 -12.91
CA GLU A 808 -0.41 -14.87 -13.37
C GLU A 808 -1.06 -13.65 -14.02
N PRO A 809 -1.49 -13.78 -15.33
CA PRO A 809 -2.14 -12.67 -16.01
C PRO A 809 -3.43 -12.26 -15.30
N ILE A 810 -3.67 -10.96 -15.17
CA ILE A 810 -4.85 -10.44 -14.47
C ILE A 810 -6.17 -10.90 -15.08
N LEU A 811 -6.18 -11.24 -16.37
CA LEU A 811 -7.34 -11.76 -17.10
C LEU A 811 -7.57 -13.25 -16.87
N HIS A 812 -6.64 -13.98 -16.24
CA HIS A 812 -6.80 -15.42 -16.06
C HIS A 812 -8.11 -15.77 -15.37
N GLY A 813 -8.91 -16.62 -16.00
CA GLY A 813 -10.25 -17.02 -15.52
C GLY A 813 -11.37 -16.02 -15.78
N LEU A 814 -11.09 -14.81 -16.30
CA LEU A 814 -12.09 -13.80 -16.66
C LEU A 814 -12.50 -13.87 -18.12
N GLU A 815 -11.62 -14.29 -19.01
CA GLU A 815 -11.76 -14.24 -20.46
C GLU A 815 -13.07 -14.88 -20.95
N LYS A 816 -13.33 -16.12 -20.50
CA LYS A 816 -14.53 -16.86 -20.89
C LYS A 816 -15.81 -16.16 -20.43
N ARG A 817 -15.80 -15.53 -19.25
CA ARG A 817 -16.97 -14.82 -18.73
C ARG A 817 -17.21 -13.52 -19.45
N ILE A 818 -16.15 -12.75 -19.71
CA ILE A 818 -16.22 -11.50 -20.49
C ILE A 818 -16.86 -11.81 -21.85
N LEU A 819 -16.37 -12.83 -22.52
CA LEU A 819 -16.88 -13.22 -23.85
C LEU A 819 -18.32 -13.74 -23.75
N ALA A 820 -18.64 -14.65 -22.82
CA ALA A 820 -19.98 -15.23 -22.69
C ALA A 820 -21.03 -14.16 -22.37
N VAL A 821 -20.81 -13.34 -21.35
CA VAL A 821 -21.75 -12.28 -20.96
C VAL A 821 -21.82 -11.21 -22.06
N GLY A 822 -20.67 -10.81 -22.61
CA GLY A 822 -20.60 -9.85 -23.70
C GLY A 822 -21.39 -10.30 -24.96
N VAL A 823 -21.22 -11.54 -25.39
CA VAL A 823 -21.95 -12.10 -26.54
C VAL A 823 -23.46 -12.19 -26.26
N VAL A 824 -23.86 -12.66 -25.08
CA VAL A 824 -25.31 -12.73 -24.74
C VAL A 824 -25.95 -11.36 -24.75
N MET A 825 -25.34 -10.36 -24.11
CA MET A 825 -25.84 -8.99 -24.08
C MET A 825 -25.86 -8.39 -25.50
N SER A 826 -24.80 -8.60 -26.29
CA SER A 826 -24.74 -8.12 -27.66
C SER A 826 -25.84 -8.78 -28.52
N ALA A 827 -26.06 -10.07 -28.38
CA ALA A 827 -27.14 -10.76 -29.12
C ALA A 827 -28.53 -10.22 -28.76
N THR A 828 -28.78 -9.94 -27.48
CA THR A 828 -30.04 -9.35 -27.01
C THR A 828 -30.27 -7.98 -27.67
N LEU A 829 -29.25 -7.12 -27.63
CA LEU A 829 -29.33 -5.77 -28.21
C LEU A 829 -29.41 -5.81 -29.74
N LEU A 830 -28.72 -6.74 -30.39
CA LEU A 830 -28.80 -6.91 -31.85
C LEU A 830 -30.18 -7.40 -32.28
N CYS A 831 -30.78 -8.34 -31.52
CA CYS A 831 -32.16 -8.75 -31.79
C CYS A 831 -33.12 -7.56 -31.69
N MET A 832 -32.99 -6.77 -30.62
CA MET A 832 -33.78 -5.55 -30.44
C MET A 832 -33.58 -4.56 -31.59
N TRP A 833 -32.33 -4.35 -32.02
CA TRP A 833 -32.00 -3.46 -33.10
C TRP A 833 -32.56 -3.92 -34.46
N ILE A 834 -32.49 -5.23 -34.78
CA ILE A 834 -33.10 -5.80 -35.98
C ILE A 834 -34.62 -5.63 -35.97
N VAL A 835 -35.27 -5.84 -34.83
CA VAL A 835 -36.71 -5.62 -34.68
C VAL A 835 -37.06 -4.16 -34.96
N PHE A 836 -36.32 -3.21 -34.38
CA PHE A 836 -36.55 -1.77 -34.57
C PHE A 836 -36.31 -1.29 -36.00
N GLN A 837 -35.49 -1.98 -36.79
CA GLN A 837 -35.33 -1.68 -38.21
C GLN A 837 -36.52 -2.07 -39.08
N HIS A 838 -37.37 -2.99 -38.60
CA HIS A 838 -38.52 -3.53 -39.33
C HIS A 838 -39.84 -3.14 -38.68
N THR A 839 -39.86 -2.40 -37.60
CA THR A 839 -41.07 -1.97 -36.92
C THR A 839 -40.96 -0.51 -36.54
N HIS A 840 -42.06 0.19 -36.47
CA HIS A 840 -42.11 1.53 -35.87
C HIS A 840 -42.79 1.43 -34.50
N ILE A 841 -42.02 1.70 -33.43
CA ILE A 841 -42.48 1.52 -32.06
C ILE A 841 -42.66 2.89 -31.42
N THR A 842 -43.88 3.20 -30.99
CA THR A 842 -44.19 4.39 -30.18
C THR A 842 -44.25 4.08 -28.70
N SER A 843 -44.36 2.81 -28.30
CA SER A 843 -44.28 2.24 -26.96
C SER A 843 -44.08 0.75 -27.04
N LEU A 844 -43.36 0.17 -26.06
CA LEU A 844 -43.19 -1.30 -25.97
C LEU A 844 -44.50 -2.05 -25.74
N LEU A 845 -45.54 -1.34 -25.24
CA LEU A 845 -46.90 -1.91 -25.04
C LEU A 845 -47.76 -1.82 -26.31
N HIS A 846 -47.46 -0.90 -27.22
CA HIS A 846 -48.21 -0.66 -28.41
C HIS A 846 -47.26 -0.69 -29.63
N ALA A 847 -46.81 -1.87 -29.99
CA ALA A 847 -45.99 -2.11 -31.15
C ALA A 847 -46.89 -2.33 -32.37
N ASP A 848 -46.95 -1.37 -33.26
CA ASP A 848 -47.47 -1.58 -34.59
C ASP A 848 -46.45 -2.37 -35.42
N TRP A 849 -46.70 -3.66 -35.51
CA TRP A 849 -45.88 -4.60 -36.27
C TRP A 849 -46.16 -4.46 -37.77
N GLN A 850 -45.65 -3.43 -38.39
CA GLN A 850 -45.66 -3.30 -39.85
C GLN A 850 -44.28 -3.67 -40.36
N TRP A 851 -44.12 -4.84 -40.93
CA TRP A 851 -42.91 -5.26 -41.61
C TRP A 851 -42.69 -4.43 -42.85
N GLY A 852 -42.10 -3.27 -42.70
CA GLY A 852 -41.68 -2.36 -43.77
C GLY A 852 -40.16 -2.12 -43.71
N LYS A 853 -39.54 -1.71 -44.81
CA LYS A 853 -38.21 -1.13 -44.82
C LYS A 853 -38.30 0.28 -44.27
N TYR A 854 -37.99 0.47 -43.00
CA TYR A 854 -37.76 1.78 -42.45
C TYR A 854 -36.29 2.16 -42.60
N ASN A 855 -35.99 3.36 -43.06
CA ASN A 855 -34.62 3.87 -43.17
C ASN A 855 -34.20 4.44 -41.79
N GLY A 856 -33.66 3.62 -40.91
CA GLY A 856 -33.11 4.03 -39.61
C GLY A 856 -34.07 3.86 -38.43
N LEU A 857 -33.53 4.10 -37.21
CA LEU A 857 -34.30 4.09 -35.99
C LEU A 857 -34.95 5.43 -35.72
N SER A 858 -36.20 5.43 -35.21
CA SER A 858 -36.84 6.67 -34.75
C SER A 858 -36.10 7.19 -33.48
N PRO A 859 -36.18 8.51 -33.16
CA PRO A 859 -35.60 9.04 -31.93
C PRO A 859 -36.10 8.30 -30.67
N TYR A 860 -37.34 7.82 -30.66
CA TYR A 860 -37.91 7.05 -29.56
C TYR A 860 -37.22 5.68 -29.41
N GLU A 861 -36.99 4.99 -30.49
CA GLU A 861 -36.29 3.71 -30.54
C GLU A 861 -34.82 3.84 -30.17
N TYR A 862 -34.15 4.94 -30.53
CA TYR A 862 -32.82 5.29 -30.02
C TYR A 862 -32.82 5.45 -28.49
N GLY A 863 -33.81 6.13 -27.94
CA GLY A 863 -33.98 6.30 -26.50
C GLY A 863 -34.18 4.96 -25.78
N LEU A 864 -35.04 4.08 -26.33
CA LEU A 864 -35.27 2.73 -25.81
C LEU A 864 -34.00 1.87 -25.85
N PHE A 865 -33.31 1.91 -27.00
CA PHE A 865 -32.09 1.13 -27.21
C PHE A 865 -30.98 1.53 -26.26
N PHE A 866 -30.71 2.82 -26.17
CA PHE A 866 -29.70 3.38 -25.28
C PHE A 866 -30.01 3.09 -23.80
N THR A 867 -31.26 3.28 -23.38
CA THR A 867 -31.68 3.01 -22.00
C THR A 867 -31.56 1.53 -21.67
N THR A 868 -31.94 0.64 -22.60
CA THR A 868 -31.78 -0.82 -22.42
C THR A 868 -30.30 -1.18 -22.29
N PHE A 869 -29.42 -0.62 -23.12
CA PHE A 869 -27.98 -0.84 -23.05
C PHE A 869 -27.41 -0.43 -21.69
N VAL A 870 -27.74 0.78 -21.21
CA VAL A 870 -27.27 1.27 -19.90
C VAL A 870 -27.81 0.44 -18.74
N MET A 871 -29.09 0.03 -18.78
CA MET A 871 -29.68 -0.78 -17.72
C MET A 871 -29.12 -2.20 -17.69
N LEU A 872 -28.74 -2.80 -18.81
CA LEU A 872 -28.01 -4.06 -18.83
C LEU A 872 -26.66 -3.93 -18.11
N GLN A 873 -25.92 -2.83 -18.34
CA GLN A 873 -24.66 -2.58 -17.65
C GLN A 873 -24.86 -2.25 -16.18
N PHE A 874 -25.93 -1.53 -15.85
CA PHE A 874 -26.31 -1.25 -14.45
C PHE A 874 -26.50 -2.55 -13.65
N TRP A 875 -27.24 -3.53 -14.17
CA TRP A 875 -27.44 -4.82 -13.50
C TRP A 875 -26.16 -5.66 -13.52
N ASN A 876 -25.36 -5.57 -14.58
CA ASN A 876 -24.06 -6.22 -14.65
C ASN A 876 -23.10 -5.76 -13.55
N LEU A 877 -23.19 -4.51 -13.11
CA LEU A 877 -22.39 -3.99 -11.99
C LEU A 877 -22.67 -4.78 -10.69
N PHE A 878 -23.91 -5.18 -10.43
CA PHE A 878 -24.27 -6.04 -9.29
C PHE A 878 -23.73 -7.48 -9.46
N ASN A 879 -23.77 -8.04 -10.66
CA ASN A 879 -23.20 -9.35 -10.94
C ASN A 879 -21.68 -9.37 -10.73
N VAL A 880 -21.01 -8.37 -11.23
CA VAL A 880 -19.56 -8.21 -11.08
C VAL A 880 -19.17 -7.99 -9.61
N ARG A 881 -19.98 -7.24 -8.83
CA ARG A 881 -19.80 -7.13 -7.39
C ARG A 881 -19.83 -8.49 -6.69
N ALA A 882 -20.74 -9.35 -7.11
CA ALA A 882 -20.90 -10.69 -6.55
C ALA A 882 -19.88 -11.70 -7.08
N PHE A 883 -19.10 -11.34 -8.09
CA PHE A 883 -18.09 -12.21 -8.70
C PHE A 883 -17.16 -12.84 -7.65
N MET A 884 -16.92 -14.13 -7.74
CA MET A 884 -16.15 -14.97 -6.81
C MET A 884 -16.71 -15.09 -5.39
N THR A 885 -17.88 -14.51 -5.07
CA THR A 885 -18.45 -14.64 -3.73
C THR A 885 -19.27 -15.92 -3.55
N LYS A 886 -19.73 -16.54 -4.64
CA LYS A 886 -20.70 -17.66 -4.65
C LYS A 886 -22.00 -17.35 -3.88
N ARG A 887 -22.41 -16.08 -3.85
CA ARG A 887 -23.59 -15.58 -3.14
C ARG A 887 -24.38 -14.67 -4.05
N SER A 888 -25.67 -14.43 -3.73
CA SER A 888 -26.53 -13.51 -4.47
C SER A 888 -25.89 -12.14 -4.68
N ALA A 889 -26.18 -11.51 -5.83
CA ALA A 889 -25.75 -10.17 -6.19
C ALA A 889 -26.12 -9.11 -5.14
N PHE A 890 -27.17 -9.33 -4.35
CA PHE A 890 -27.60 -8.42 -3.27
C PHE A 890 -27.03 -8.75 -1.91
N TYR A 891 -26.33 -9.88 -1.74
CA TYR A 891 -25.77 -10.27 -0.45
C TYR A 891 -24.80 -9.23 0.11
N GLY A 892 -25.04 -8.83 1.38
CA GLY A 892 -24.17 -7.87 2.07
C GLY A 892 -24.29 -6.43 1.54
N LEU A 893 -25.31 -6.13 0.73
CA LEU A 893 -25.64 -4.78 0.32
C LEU A 893 -26.30 -4.06 1.50
N SER A 894 -25.63 -3.09 2.08
CA SER A 894 -26.12 -2.33 3.23
C SER A 894 -25.44 -0.97 3.29
N MET A 895 -26.17 0.07 3.65
CA MET A 895 -25.63 1.42 3.88
C MET A 895 -24.52 1.45 4.95
N ARG A 896 -24.48 0.47 5.86
CA ARG A 896 -23.40 0.36 6.86
C ARG A 896 -22.12 -0.28 6.29
N ARG A 897 -22.24 -1.26 5.38
CA ARG A 897 -21.10 -2.03 4.84
C ARG A 897 -20.57 -1.50 3.52
N THR A 898 -21.46 -1.04 2.63
CA THR A 898 -21.13 -0.60 1.26
C THR A 898 -21.81 0.72 0.90
N PRO A 899 -21.65 1.80 1.71
CA PRO A 899 -22.36 3.06 1.48
C PRO A 899 -21.99 3.66 0.13
N TRP A 900 -20.72 3.72 -0.20
CA TRP A 900 -20.25 4.29 -1.47
C TRP A 900 -20.78 3.56 -2.70
N PHE A 901 -20.84 2.21 -2.65
CA PHE A 901 -21.43 1.44 -3.75
C PHE A 901 -22.89 1.81 -3.98
N ILE A 902 -23.70 1.88 -2.92
CA ILE A 902 -25.13 2.20 -3.02
C ILE A 902 -25.32 3.63 -3.52
N CYS A 903 -24.60 4.61 -2.95
CA CYS A 903 -24.71 6.01 -3.38
C CYS A 903 -24.36 6.19 -4.86
N ILE A 904 -23.31 5.52 -5.32
CA ILE A 904 -22.86 5.62 -6.71
C ILE A 904 -23.85 4.95 -7.65
N VAL A 905 -24.36 3.77 -7.31
CA VAL A 905 -25.38 3.08 -8.11
C VAL A 905 -26.64 3.93 -8.24
N LEU A 906 -27.08 4.57 -7.17
CA LEU A 906 -28.19 5.52 -7.21
C LEU A 906 -27.88 6.74 -8.08
N LEU A 907 -26.65 7.26 -8.00
CA LEU A 907 -26.23 8.39 -8.82
C LEU A 907 -26.23 8.05 -10.32
N ILE A 908 -25.76 6.85 -10.68
CA ILE A 908 -25.79 6.35 -12.07
C ILE A 908 -27.25 6.26 -12.56
N PHE A 909 -28.13 5.69 -11.73
CA PHE A 909 -29.55 5.53 -12.09
C PHE A 909 -30.26 6.87 -12.25
N ILE A 910 -30.05 7.80 -11.33
CA ILE A 910 -30.59 9.18 -11.41
C ILE A 910 -30.02 9.89 -12.65
N GLY A 911 -28.72 9.74 -12.92
CA GLY A 911 -28.08 10.32 -14.10
C GLY A 911 -28.72 9.83 -15.41
N GLN A 912 -29.03 8.52 -15.50
CA GLN A 912 -29.72 7.97 -16.66
C GLN A 912 -31.13 8.53 -16.82
N ILE A 913 -31.88 8.66 -15.71
CA ILE A 913 -33.20 9.30 -15.76
C ILE A 913 -33.08 10.75 -16.24
N MET A 914 -32.11 11.53 -15.72
CA MET A 914 -31.90 12.91 -16.13
C MET A 914 -31.60 13.04 -17.62
N ILE A 915 -30.80 12.13 -18.18
CA ILE A 915 -30.47 12.14 -19.62
C ILE A 915 -31.71 11.90 -20.47
N VAL A 916 -32.56 10.98 -20.03
CA VAL A 916 -33.74 10.57 -20.81
C VAL A 916 -34.91 11.54 -20.67
N GLU A 917 -35.08 12.19 -19.51
CA GLU A 917 -36.29 12.96 -19.19
C GLU A 917 -36.08 14.49 -19.26
N LEU A 918 -34.83 15.02 -19.21
CA LEU A 918 -34.61 16.46 -19.25
C LEU A 918 -34.54 16.99 -20.70
N PRO A 919 -35.42 17.95 -21.08
CA PRO A 919 -35.58 18.41 -22.48
C PRO A 919 -34.29 18.87 -23.15
N TYR A 920 -33.44 19.63 -22.45
CA TYR A 920 -32.19 20.15 -23.05
C TYR A 920 -31.10 19.06 -23.15
N VAL A 921 -31.13 18.03 -22.29
CA VAL A 921 -30.18 16.94 -22.33
C VAL A 921 -30.58 15.90 -23.39
N GLN A 922 -31.88 15.66 -23.56
CA GLN A 922 -32.41 14.75 -24.60
C GLN A 922 -31.83 15.04 -25.98
N THR A 923 -31.83 16.31 -26.38
CA THR A 923 -31.33 16.73 -27.69
C THR A 923 -29.85 16.45 -27.89
N MET A 924 -29.03 16.57 -26.81
CA MET A 924 -27.60 16.24 -26.86
C MET A 924 -27.34 14.73 -27.03
N PHE A 925 -28.25 13.90 -26.55
CA PHE A 925 -28.16 12.44 -26.61
C PHE A 925 -28.99 11.82 -27.76
N SER A 926 -29.54 12.62 -28.64
CA SER A 926 -30.41 12.17 -29.75
C SER A 926 -31.63 11.35 -29.26
N ILE A 927 -32.20 11.74 -28.12
CA ILE A 927 -33.40 11.15 -27.52
C ILE A 927 -34.61 12.00 -27.86
N PRO A 928 -35.85 11.43 -28.01
CA PRO A 928 -37.03 12.18 -28.38
C PRO A 928 -37.41 13.23 -27.33
N GLN A 929 -37.92 14.36 -27.79
CA GLN A 929 -38.50 15.35 -26.90
C GLN A 929 -39.74 14.77 -26.22
N GLY A 930 -39.75 14.77 -24.88
CA GLY A 930 -40.82 14.17 -24.07
C GLY A 930 -40.44 12.92 -23.31
N GLY A 931 -39.21 12.41 -23.51
CA GLY A 931 -38.71 11.24 -22.76
C GLY A 931 -39.34 9.90 -23.15
N LEU A 932 -39.16 8.91 -22.28
CA LEU A 932 -39.74 7.57 -22.42
C LEU A 932 -40.98 7.42 -21.52
N LEU A 933 -41.98 6.67 -21.98
CA LEU A 933 -43.16 6.39 -21.18
C LEU A 933 -42.78 5.61 -19.92
N LEU A 934 -43.44 5.88 -18.79
CA LEU A 934 -43.19 5.18 -17.53
C LEU A 934 -43.35 3.65 -17.64
N ALA A 935 -44.29 3.22 -18.48
CA ALA A 935 -44.51 1.78 -18.73
C ALA A 935 -43.27 1.17 -19.43
N ASP A 936 -42.63 1.86 -20.34
CA ASP A 936 -41.44 1.39 -21.05
C ASP A 936 -40.23 1.33 -20.12
N TRP A 937 -40.10 2.29 -19.22
CA TRP A 937 -39.11 2.25 -18.16
C TRP A 937 -39.26 1.01 -17.28
N LEU A 938 -40.49 0.68 -16.84
CA LEU A 938 -40.76 -0.48 -16.02
C LEU A 938 -40.47 -1.81 -16.75
N ILE A 939 -40.81 -1.88 -18.06
CA ILE A 939 -40.50 -3.03 -18.89
C ILE A 939 -38.98 -3.21 -19.06
N ILE A 940 -38.26 -2.12 -19.37
CA ILE A 940 -36.81 -2.17 -19.53
C ILE A 940 -36.16 -2.62 -18.21
N ILE A 941 -36.52 -2.04 -17.07
CA ILE A 941 -36.00 -2.43 -15.76
C ILE A 941 -36.27 -3.90 -15.47
N ALA A 942 -37.50 -4.39 -15.72
CA ALA A 942 -37.88 -5.76 -15.47
C ALA A 942 -37.12 -6.74 -16.39
N VAL A 943 -37.11 -6.49 -17.70
CA VAL A 943 -36.45 -7.36 -18.69
C VAL A 943 -34.93 -7.36 -18.49
N THR A 944 -34.29 -6.19 -18.29
CA THR A 944 -32.84 -6.11 -18.11
C THR A 944 -32.39 -6.71 -16.76
N SER A 945 -33.27 -6.73 -15.73
CA SER A 945 -32.97 -7.35 -14.44
C SER A 945 -32.78 -8.89 -14.55
N LEU A 946 -33.24 -9.52 -15.63
CA LEU A 946 -33.00 -10.95 -15.90
C LEU A 946 -31.51 -11.26 -16.02
N VAL A 947 -30.66 -10.29 -16.34
CA VAL A 947 -29.19 -10.43 -16.33
C VAL A 947 -28.67 -10.84 -14.94
N LEU A 948 -29.35 -10.48 -13.86
CA LEU A 948 -28.99 -10.90 -12.49
C LEU A 948 -29.11 -12.41 -12.30
N TRP A 949 -29.96 -13.09 -13.06
CA TRP A 949 -30.17 -14.53 -13.00
C TRP A 949 -29.18 -15.29 -13.89
N ALA A 950 -28.69 -14.64 -14.94
CA ALA A 950 -27.75 -15.24 -15.89
C ALA A 950 -26.28 -15.14 -15.41
N GLY A 951 -25.96 -14.26 -14.49
CA GLY A 951 -24.62 -14.03 -13.93
C GLY A 951 -24.41 -14.72 -12.61
#